data_cc0e500f9e4db5e020431ddfe817241c
#
_entry.id   cc0e500f9e4db5e020431ddfe817241c
#
_cell.length_a   1.000
_cell.length_b   1.000
_cell.length_c   1.000
_cell.angle_alpha   90.00
_cell.angle_beta   90.00
_cell.angle_gamma   90.00
#
_symmetry.space_group_name_H-M   'P 1'
#
loop_
_entity.id
_entity.type
_entity.pdbx_description
1 polymer ?
#
loop_
_entity_poly.entity_id
_entity_poly.type
_entity_poly.pdbx_seq_one_letter_code
_entity_poly.pdbx_strand_id
1 'polypeptide(L)'
;MDQKKLLKNIGIGLGAIVLFLLLSYGYVPQVLDGKIVNQSDISGYMGMSHEMNEWNAAHPDDPTYWTDSMFGGMPTTAISTQNGGDYTQSIYNLLLTGKRPATYLFIALLGAFLLMLALGISWPLALGGAVAVAFCSYNFQIIQVGHNTKMQAIAFFPWVLAALVYTYRSTKGKGRWLAKTLLGAVLFGVALSMQVKANHQQITYYLAILVLLYALVELIDVLTKNKDRIGRFFVASALLLVVGCVGIATNVNKLLPLAKYTPHTMRGGSELTQDGDVKGGGLDLDYATAWSYGWEELPNLMIPNFNGGASAQAVDPAKSETIKLLKRAGQSNTREIAKSLPMYWGPQPFTAGPMYMGAITVFLFILGLFCYKGKEKWWLVVGTVIAVLMAVGNHFMAFTKFCFNVLPLYNKFRTVSMALVVLQVTLPMLGFLALDRIVKDWVEPKDFLKKSGIAFALTGGLCLLFFLIPTLAGDFTAASDAGQQDVLVEAFQQDRIALLRQDALVSFILIAVAWGLLLWALLPKDAPRYRKLIAGVAICALVTVNLFTTGKRYLNADHFTTPKDFGKPFAERPVDQMIKADPDPSYRVLDLSVNVFNSSIPSYHHKSVGGYSPAKLQRYQDLIEHYLTGEINAVYGSMQEAKTIDEVEAGLPATPVLNALNTRYIVVGGDYAPVYNKAALGNAWFVDEAVRAASPDEEIAFLGSVDLRHQAVIGKDMPDVTFAPADSTDTIVLASYAPNELRYHYKAAGNRLAVFSEIYYPDGWKAQVDGTPADVLRSDWTLRSMALPAGEHDIVMRFEPDSYRVGAGISRASSITLILLLLLSLGGMFLPARKK
;
A
#
# COMPACT_ATOMS: atom_id res chain seq x y z
N MET A 1 -26.11 26.07 24.86
CA MET A 1 -26.59 25.50 23.57
C MET A 1 -28.04 25.10 23.80
N ASP A 2 -28.95 25.45 22.89
CA ASP A 2 -30.36 25.07 23.00
C ASP A 2 -30.47 23.51 23.02
N GLN A 3 -31.11 22.97 24.06
CA GLN A 3 -31.22 21.54 24.29
C GLN A 3 -31.91 20.82 23.11
N LYS A 4 -32.92 21.48 22.49
CA LYS A 4 -33.58 20.94 21.29
C LYS A 4 -32.64 20.81 20.10
N LYS A 5 -31.74 21.80 19.91
CA LYS A 5 -30.72 21.78 18.84
C LYS A 5 -29.67 20.73 19.10
N LEU A 6 -29.27 20.52 20.35
CA LEU A 6 -28.34 19.46 20.73
C LEU A 6 -28.92 18.08 20.43
N LEU A 7 -30.14 17.80 20.90
CA LEU A 7 -30.85 16.55 20.67
C LEU A 7 -31.06 16.26 19.18
N LYS A 8 -31.42 17.30 18.39
CA LYS A 8 -31.55 17.16 16.93
C LYS A 8 -30.20 16.75 16.28
N ASN A 9 -29.09 17.40 16.69
CA ASN A 9 -27.78 17.08 16.11
C ASN A 9 -27.32 15.66 16.51
N ILE A 10 -27.58 15.23 17.75
CA ILE A 10 -27.29 13.88 18.20
C ILE A 10 -28.12 12.87 17.35
N GLY A 11 -29.42 13.14 17.15
CA GLY A 11 -30.26 12.28 16.32
C GLY A 11 -29.79 12.16 14.88
N ILE A 12 -29.31 13.27 14.26
CA ILE A 12 -28.70 13.25 12.92
C ILE A 12 -27.44 12.40 12.92
N GLY A 13 -26.56 12.56 13.91
CA GLY A 13 -25.34 11.80 14.03
C GLY A 13 -25.59 10.29 14.17
N LEU A 14 -26.50 9.90 15.06
CA LEU A 14 -26.89 8.50 15.24
C LEU A 14 -27.54 7.92 13.97
N GLY A 15 -28.42 8.68 13.31
CA GLY A 15 -29.03 8.27 12.05
C GLY A 15 -27.99 8.06 10.94
N ALA A 16 -26.98 8.93 10.85
CA ALA A 16 -25.88 8.77 9.91
C ALA A 16 -25.06 7.52 10.21
N ILE A 17 -24.73 7.25 11.47
CA ILE A 17 -23.99 6.04 11.89
C ILE A 17 -24.76 4.79 11.48
N VAL A 18 -26.05 4.71 11.79
CA VAL A 18 -26.90 3.56 11.41
C VAL A 18 -26.94 3.40 9.89
N LEU A 19 -27.16 4.48 9.13
CA LEU A 19 -27.18 4.43 7.67
C LEU A 19 -25.85 3.94 7.10
N PHE A 20 -24.73 4.41 7.63
CA PHE A 20 -23.39 4.01 7.16
C PHE A 20 -23.07 2.56 7.52
N LEU A 21 -23.50 2.06 8.66
CA LEU A 21 -23.41 0.64 8.98
C LEU A 21 -24.23 -0.20 8.01
N LEU A 22 -25.48 0.20 7.74
CA LEU A 22 -26.34 -0.49 6.77
C LEU A 22 -25.73 -0.50 5.36
N LEU A 23 -25.19 0.62 4.91
CA LEU A 23 -24.52 0.70 3.60
C LEU A 23 -23.26 -0.18 3.55
N SER A 24 -22.43 -0.14 4.60
CA SER A 24 -21.17 -0.88 4.63
C SER A 24 -21.39 -2.40 4.67
N TYR A 25 -22.24 -2.88 5.57
CA TYR A 25 -22.54 -4.30 5.66
C TYR A 25 -23.47 -4.79 4.55
N GLY A 26 -24.42 -3.97 4.08
CA GLY A 26 -25.25 -4.27 2.92
C GLY A 26 -24.47 -4.37 1.62
N TYR A 27 -23.31 -3.68 1.54
CA TYR A 27 -22.41 -3.83 0.39
C TYR A 27 -21.65 -5.17 0.41
N VAL A 28 -21.23 -5.66 1.58
CA VAL A 28 -20.47 -6.91 1.75
C VAL A 28 -21.13 -7.85 2.76
N PRO A 29 -22.37 -8.30 2.50
CA PRO A 29 -23.13 -9.10 3.46
C PRO A 29 -22.46 -10.44 3.78
N GLN A 30 -21.62 -10.97 2.89
CA GLN A 30 -20.90 -12.24 3.06
C GLN A 30 -20.04 -12.28 4.33
N VAL A 31 -19.62 -11.12 4.84
CA VAL A 31 -18.84 -11.07 6.10
C VAL A 31 -19.68 -11.44 7.32
N LEU A 32 -21.00 -11.31 7.24
CA LEU A 32 -21.92 -11.73 8.31
C LEU A 32 -21.99 -13.26 8.40
N ASP A 33 -21.83 -13.95 7.28
CA ASP A 33 -21.75 -15.41 7.17
C ASP A 33 -20.34 -15.96 7.52
N GLY A 34 -19.46 -15.11 8.05
CA GLY A 34 -18.10 -15.49 8.42
C GLY A 34 -17.13 -15.66 7.24
N LYS A 35 -17.55 -15.33 6.02
CA LYS A 35 -16.65 -15.33 4.84
C LYS A 35 -15.69 -14.14 4.88
N ILE A 36 -14.54 -14.33 4.27
CA ILE A 36 -13.50 -13.31 4.09
C ILE A 36 -13.26 -13.05 2.61
N VAL A 37 -12.72 -11.87 2.29
CA VAL A 37 -12.32 -11.58 0.90
C VAL A 37 -11.12 -12.46 0.54
N ASN A 38 -11.16 -13.09 -0.64
CA ASN A 38 -10.02 -13.84 -1.18
C ASN A 38 -9.00 -12.85 -1.74
N GLN A 39 -7.99 -12.53 -0.92
CA GLN A 39 -7.02 -11.46 -1.16
C GLN A 39 -5.62 -12.06 -1.39
N SER A 40 -5.07 -11.86 -2.58
CA SER A 40 -3.72 -12.35 -2.94
C SER A 40 -2.63 -11.79 -2.02
N ASP A 41 -2.69 -10.49 -1.69
CA ASP A 41 -1.70 -9.86 -0.82
C ASP A 41 -1.76 -10.40 0.62
N ILE A 42 -2.96 -10.76 1.10
CA ILE A 42 -3.10 -11.36 2.44
C ILE A 42 -2.60 -12.79 2.43
N SER A 43 -2.81 -13.53 1.35
CA SER A 43 -2.18 -14.84 1.17
C SER A 43 -0.64 -14.70 1.21
N GLY A 44 -0.08 -13.76 0.44
CA GLY A 44 1.34 -13.43 0.52
C GLY A 44 1.80 -13.07 1.93
N TYR A 45 1.05 -12.21 2.63
CA TYR A 45 1.35 -11.82 4.01
C TYR A 45 1.34 -13.02 4.98
N MET A 46 0.43 -13.98 4.81
CA MET A 46 0.37 -15.17 5.67
C MET A 46 1.68 -15.97 5.61
N GLY A 47 2.22 -16.21 4.40
CA GLY A 47 3.49 -16.90 4.26
C GLY A 47 4.66 -16.11 4.86
N MET A 48 4.75 -14.80 4.53
CA MET A 48 5.83 -13.93 5.04
C MET A 48 5.86 -13.81 6.56
N SER A 49 4.70 -13.87 7.22
CA SER A 49 4.59 -13.55 8.64
C SER A 49 4.44 -14.77 9.54
N HIS A 50 4.41 -15.98 9.00
CA HIS A 50 4.09 -17.19 9.77
C HIS A 50 5.11 -17.43 10.88
N GLU A 51 6.39 -17.57 10.55
CA GLU A 51 7.47 -17.84 11.51
C GLU A 51 7.45 -16.85 12.69
N MET A 52 7.43 -15.55 12.39
CA MET A 52 7.44 -14.55 13.43
C MET A 52 6.14 -14.52 14.26
N ASN A 53 4.96 -14.78 13.65
CA ASN A 53 3.69 -14.81 14.37
C ASN A 53 3.63 -16.02 15.30
N GLU A 54 4.11 -17.18 14.85
CA GLU A 54 4.21 -18.38 15.65
C GLU A 54 5.17 -18.19 16.81
N TRP A 55 6.38 -17.66 16.54
CA TRP A 55 7.34 -17.34 17.59
C TRP A 55 6.77 -16.36 18.63
N ASN A 56 6.21 -15.26 18.17
CA ASN A 56 5.67 -14.21 19.04
C ASN A 56 4.45 -14.68 19.87
N ALA A 57 3.68 -15.62 19.34
CA ALA A 57 2.57 -16.23 20.10
C ALA A 57 3.08 -17.16 21.21
N ALA A 58 4.17 -17.89 20.93
CA ALA A 58 4.81 -18.77 21.92
C ALA A 58 5.68 -18.00 22.92
N HIS A 59 6.26 -16.86 22.53
CA HIS A 59 7.20 -16.07 23.34
C HIS A 59 6.78 -14.58 23.41
N PRO A 60 5.66 -14.24 24.06
CA PRO A 60 5.13 -12.87 24.09
C PRO A 60 6.06 -11.87 24.79
N ASP A 61 6.93 -12.34 25.69
CA ASP A 61 7.89 -11.52 26.42
C ASP A 61 9.23 -11.34 25.67
N ASP A 62 9.49 -12.14 24.62
CA ASP A 62 10.68 -12.08 23.76
C ASP A 62 10.30 -12.14 22.26
N PRO A 63 9.61 -11.12 21.74
CA PRO A 63 9.17 -11.10 20.35
C PRO A 63 10.36 -10.96 19.39
N THR A 64 10.30 -11.68 18.27
CA THR A 64 11.31 -11.53 17.23
C THR A 64 11.06 -10.31 16.35
N TYR A 65 12.16 -9.67 15.92
CA TYR A 65 12.20 -8.62 14.90
C TYR A 65 12.95 -9.08 13.63
N TRP A 66 13.31 -10.37 13.57
CA TRP A 66 13.97 -11.02 12.46
C TRP A 66 13.17 -12.23 11.99
N THR A 67 13.28 -12.59 10.72
CA THR A 67 12.74 -13.82 10.15
C THR A 67 13.75 -14.43 9.18
N ASP A 68 13.91 -15.74 9.22
CA ASP A 68 14.72 -16.52 8.28
C ASP A 68 13.86 -17.25 7.24
N SER A 69 12.54 -17.07 7.30
CA SER A 69 11.59 -17.76 6.43
C SER A 69 11.67 -17.33 4.96
N MET A 70 12.37 -16.25 4.63
CA MET A 70 12.54 -15.80 3.25
C MET A 70 13.86 -15.05 3.04
N PHE A 71 14.37 -15.12 1.79
CA PHE A 71 15.60 -14.45 1.35
C PHE A 71 16.79 -14.72 2.25
N GLY A 72 16.85 -15.93 2.83
CA GLY A 72 17.90 -16.33 3.77
C GLY A 72 17.93 -15.57 5.10
N GLY A 73 17.07 -14.59 5.28
CA GLY A 73 16.92 -13.82 6.51
C GLY A 73 16.78 -12.32 6.27
N MET A 74 15.86 -11.66 7.01
CA MET A 74 15.65 -10.22 6.94
C MET A 74 14.92 -9.68 8.18
N PRO A 75 15.04 -8.36 8.50
CA PRO A 75 14.22 -7.73 9.53
C PRO A 75 12.73 -7.80 9.21
N THR A 76 11.90 -8.03 10.22
CA THR A 76 10.42 -8.07 10.09
C THR A 76 9.78 -6.68 9.94
N THR A 77 10.57 -5.62 9.96
CA THR A 77 10.16 -4.20 9.98
C THR A 77 9.12 -3.84 8.93
N ALA A 78 9.28 -4.34 7.69
CA ALA A 78 8.38 -4.05 6.57
C ALA A 78 7.26 -5.09 6.42
N ILE A 79 7.25 -6.14 7.21
CA ILE A 79 6.23 -7.21 7.19
C ILE A 79 5.19 -6.93 8.27
N SER A 80 5.55 -7.20 9.52
CA SER A 80 4.75 -6.92 10.71
C SER A 80 5.65 -6.98 11.93
N THR A 81 5.44 -6.10 12.89
CA THR A 81 6.20 -6.08 14.11
C THR A 81 5.28 -5.88 15.31
N GLN A 82 5.59 -6.53 16.43
CA GLN A 82 4.96 -6.22 17.72
C GLN A 82 5.61 -4.96 18.30
N ASN A 83 5.07 -3.80 17.93
CA ASN A 83 5.60 -2.52 18.38
C ASN A 83 4.88 -2.06 19.66
N GLY A 84 5.55 -2.16 20.79
CA GLY A 84 5.05 -1.66 22.06
C GLY A 84 4.99 -0.13 22.16
N GLY A 85 4.43 0.36 23.26
CA GLY A 85 4.49 1.77 23.66
C GLY A 85 3.39 2.68 23.13
N ASP A 86 2.62 2.28 22.12
CA ASP A 86 1.56 3.11 21.55
C ASP A 86 0.18 2.82 22.16
N TYR A 87 -0.22 3.63 23.13
CA TYR A 87 -1.55 3.51 23.76
C TYR A 87 -2.71 3.97 22.88
N THR A 88 -2.46 4.74 21.81
CA THR A 88 -3.51 5.11 20.86
C THR A 88 -3.94 3.93 19.98
N GLN A 89 -3.21 2.80 20.04
CA GLN A 89 -3.61 1.56 19.36
C GLN A 89 -5.00 1.07 19.80
N SER A 90 -5.37 1.27 21.09
CA SER A 90 -6.70 0.92 21.58
C SER A 90 -7.82 1.73 20.92
N ILE A 91 -7.57 3.02 20.63
CA ILE A 91 -8.53 3.87 19.90
C ILE A 91 -8.66 3.38 18.45
N TYR A 92 -7.53 3.05 17.82
CA TYR A 92 -7.53 2.51 16.47
C TYR A 92 -8.31 1.19 16.35
N ASN A 93 -8.07 0.27 17.28
CA ASN A 93 -8.77 -1.01 17.33
C ASN A 93 -10.28 -0.82 17.57
N LEU A 94 -10.65 0.11 18.45
CA LEU A 94 -12.05 0.46 18.68
C LEU A 94 -12.74 0.99 17.41
N LEU A 95 -12.10 1.91 16.69
CA LEU A 95 -12.64 2.46 15.44
C LEU A 95 -12.78 1.40 14.34
N LEU A 96 -11.87 0.43 14.30
CA LEU A 96 -11.89 -0.67 13.33
C LEU A 96 -12.59 -1.93 13.86
N THR A 97 -13.32 -1.83 14.96
CA THR A 97 -14.13 -2.95 15.48
C THR A 97 -15.19 -3.38 14.46
N GLY A 98 -15.32 -4.68 14.24
CA GLY A 98 -16.29 -5.27 13.31
C GLY A 98 -15.62 -6.08 12.21
N LYS A 99 -16.40 -6.46 11.19
CA LYS A 99 -15.94 -7.36 10.12
C LYS A 99 -15.31 -6.57 8.98
N ARG A 100 -14.12 -7.02 8.56
CA ARG A 100 -13.43 -6.46 7.37
C ARG A 100 -14.08 -7.06 6.11
N PRO A 101 -14.25 -6.27 5.02
CA PRO A 101 -13.87 -4.87 4.82
C PRO A 101 -14.97 -3.85 5.18
N ALA A 102 -16.13 -4.28 5.74
CA ALA A 102 -17.24 -3.37 6.06
C ALA A 102 -16.79 -2.20 6.96
N THR A 103 -15.89 -2.46 7.93
CA THR A 103 -15.35 -1.42 8.82
C THR A 103 -14.57 -0.36 8.07
N TYR A 104 -13.84 -0.71 7.03
CA TYR A 104 -13.07 0.27 6.23
C TYR A 104 -14.00 1.24 5.51
N LEU A 105 -15.08 0.71 4.91
CA LEU A 105 -16.09 1.52 4.25
C LEU A 105 -16.80 2.43 5.25
N PHE A 106 -17.14 1.91 6.43
CA PHE A 106 -17.77 2.68 7.50
C PHE A 106 -16.91 3.86 7.95
N ILE A 107 -15.60 3.66 8.21
CA ILE A 107 -14.68 4.72 8.62
C ILE A 107 -14.52 5.77 7.51
N ALA A 108 -14.44 5.35 6.25
CA ALA A 108 -14.37 6.25 5.11
C ALA A 108 -15.63 7.12 4.97
N LEU A 109 -16.82 6.50 5.08
CA LEU A 109 -18.12 7.20 5.07
C LEU A 109 -18.22 8.22 6.20
N LEU A 110 -17.89 7.80 7.42
CA LEU A 110 -18.00 8.68 8.59
C LEU A 110 -17.02 9.85 8.50
N GLY A 111 -15.77 9.61 8.11
CA GLY A 111 -14.77 10.66 7.91
C GLY A 111 -15.15 11.67 6.83
N ALA A 112 -15.64 11.19 5.69
CA ALA A 112 -16.11 12.03 4.60
C ALA A 112 -17.34 12.86 5.02
N PHE A 113 -18.29 12.27 5.76
CA PHE A 113 -19.42 12.98 6.31
C PHE A 113 -18.98 14.11 7.26
N LEU A 114 -18.05 13.83 8.18
CA LEU A 114 -17.50 14.83 9.09
C LEU A 114 -16.79 15.96 8.33
N LEU A 115 -16.04 15.65 7.27
CA LEU A 115 -15.39 16.66 6.43
C LEU A 115 -16.42 17.53 5.70
N MET A 116 -17.47 16.94 5.15
CA MET A 116 -18.56 17.67 4.50
C MET A 116 -19.25 18.64 5.48
N LEU A 117 -19.54 18.17 6.70
CA LEU A 117 -20.10 19.03 7.75
C LEU A 117 -19.12 20.12 8.18
N ALA A 118 -17.83 19.82 8.32
CA ALA A 118 -16.81 20.81 8.64
C ALA A 118 -16.70 21.88 7.55
N LEU A 119 -16.89 21.53 6.29
CA LEU A 119 -17.00 22.47 5.17
C LEU A 119 -18.32 23.26 5.12
N GLY A 120 -19.30 22.93 5.98
CA GLY A 120 -20.58 23.63 6.10
C GLY A 120 -21.66 23.15 5.14
N ILE A 121 -21.48 22.00 4.52
CA ILE A 121 -22.49 21.34 3.69
C ILE A 121 -23.62 20.86 4.61
N SER A 122 -24.86 20.99 4.18
CA SER A 122 -26.02 20.51 4.92
C SER A 122 -26.01 18.98 5.04
N TRP A 123 -26.44 18.47 6.20
CA TRP A 123 -26.34 17.06 6.51
C TRP A 123 -27.00 16.11 5.49
N PRO A 124 -28.16 16.46 4.86
CA PRO A 124 -28.75 15.54 3.87
C PRO A 124 -27.87 15.36 2.62
N LEU A 125 -27.21 16.44 2.18
CA LEU A 125 -26.29 16.39 1.05
C LEU A 125 -24.92 15.80 1.46
N ALA A 126 -24.50 16.03 2.71
CA ALA A 126 -23.27 15.45 3.26
C ALA A 126 -23.31 13.92 3.29
N LEU A 127 -24.51 13.29 3.47
CA LEU A 127 -24.66 11.83 3.38
C LEU A 127 -24.32 11.30 1.98
N GLY A 128 -24.88 11.91 0.94
CA GLY A 128 -24.57 11.54 -0.46
C GLY A 128 -23.13 11.81 -0.84
N GLY A 129 -22.59 12.94 -0.37
CA GLY A 129 -21.18 13.29 -0.57
C GLY A 129 -20.23 12.31 0.12
N ALA A 130 -20.58 11.80 1.29
CA ALA A 130 -19.81 10.76 1.98
C ALA A 130 -19.74 9.47 1.15
N VAL A 131 -20.85 9.08 0.53
CA VAL A 131 -20.88 7.93 -0.39
C VAL A 131 -20.00 8.19 -1.61
N ALA A 132 -20.03 9.40 -2.19
CA ALA A 132 -19.22 9.76 -3.34
C ALA A 132 -17.70 9.62 -3.06
N VAL A 133 -17.26 9.86 -1.83
CA VAL A 133 -15.87 9.65 -1.40
C VAL A 133 -15.57 8.17 -1.14
N ALA A 134 -16.41 7.51 -0.34
CA ALA A 134 -16.12 6.17 0.17
C ALA A 134 -16.35 5.05 -0.86
N PHE A 135 -17.25 5.26 -1.83
CA PHE A 135 -17.65 4.25 -2.82
C PHE A 135 -17.01 4.47 -4.21
N CYS A 136 -15.91 5.21 -4.29
CA CYS A 136 -15.04 5.22 -5.46
C CYS A 136 -14.58 3.78 -5.80
N SER A 137 -14.56 3.41 -7.09
CA SER A 137 -14.23 2.05 -7.52
C SER A 137 -12.87 1.58 -7.02
N TYR A 138 -11.91 2.46 -6.95
CA TYR A 138 -10.56 2.17 -6.46
C TYR A 138 -10.53 1.54 -5.06
N ASN A 139 -11.42 1.98 -4.17
CA ASN A 139 -11.48 1.42 -2.83
C ASN A 139 -11.86 -0.07 -2.84
N PHE A 140 -12.75 -0.48 -3.75
CA PHE A 140 -13.16 -1.87 -3.90
C PHE A 140 -12.08 -2.72 -4.56
N GLN A 141 -11.38 -2.16 -5.54
CA GLN A 141 -10.24 -2.82 -6.19
C GLN A 141 -9.11 -3.11 -5.20
N ILE A 142 -8.68 -2.11 -4.42
CA ILE A 142 -7.61 -2.30 -3.43
C ILE A 142 -8.03 -3.20 -2.27
N ILE A 143 -9.32 -3.25 -1.91
CA ILE A 143 -9.85 -4.23 -0.95
C ILE A 143 -9.78 -5.63 -1.55
N GLN A 144 -10.17 -5.79 -2.81
CA GLN A 144 -10.20 -7.10 -3.48
C GLN A 144 -8.81 -7.73 -3.56
N VAL A 145 -7.77 -6.97 -3.93
CA VAL A 145 -6.40 -7.49 -4.02
C VAL A 145 -5.70 -7.61 -2.66
N GLY A 146 -6.18 -6.94 -1.60
CA GLY A 146 -5.63 -7.07 -0.25
C GLY A 146 -4.81 -5.88 0.25
N HIS A 147 -4.79 -4.74 -0.44
CA HIS A 147 -4.10 -3.53 0.00
C HIS A 147 -4.78 -2.87 1.22
N ASN A 148 -4.96 -3.64 2.30
CA ASN A 148 -5.73 -3.23 3.48
C ASN A 148 -5.14 -2.01 4.19
N THR A 149 -3.81 -1.90 4.29
CA THR A 149 -3.13 -0.74 4.89
C THR A 149 -3.40 0.53 4.08
N LYS A 150 -3.38 0.44 2.75
CA LYS A 150 -3.73 1.53 1.85
C LYS A 150 -5.18 1.98 2.05
N MET A 151 -6.12 1.02 2.09
CA MET A 151 -7.53 1.33 2.30
C MET A 151 -7.77 2.01 3.65
N GLN A 152 -7.11 1.56 4.72
CA GLN A 152 -7.19 2.20 6.04
C GLN A 152 -6.65 3.63 6.00
N ALA A 153 -5.49 3.86 5.36
CA ALA A 153 -4.92 5.20 5.23
C ALA A 153 -5.86 6.14 4.46
N ILE A 154 -6.52 5.65 3.40
CA ILE A 154 -7.54 6.39 2.64
C ILE A 154 -8.78 6.65 3.50
N ALA A 155 -9.23 5.68 4.29
CA ALA A 155 -10.42 5.84 5.14
C ALA A 155 -10.25 6.92 6.21
N PHE A 156 -9.04 7.07 6.79
CA PHE A 156 -8.73 8.12 7.77
C PHE A 156 -8.35 9.47 7.13
N PHE A 157 -8.10 9.52 5.84
CA PHE A 157 -7.72 10.76 5.14
C PHE A 157 -8.75 11.90 5.33
N PRO A 158 -10.07 11.70 5.14
CA PRO A 158 -11.07 12.75 5.36
C PRO A 158 -11.18 13.19 6.83
N TRP A 159 -10.86 12.32 7.81
CA TRP A 159 -10.87 12.68 9.23
C TRP A 159 -9.84 13.78 9.56
N VAL A 160 -8.63 13.63 9.02
CA VAL A 160 -7.56 14.60 9.19
C VAL A 160 -7.96 15.94 8.59
N LEU A 161 -8.50 15.94 7.37
CA LEU A 161 -8.97 17.15 6.71
C LEU A 161 -10.17 17.78 7.44
N ALA A 162 -11.09 16.99 7.99
CA ALA A 162 -12.22 17.47 8.77
C ALA A 162 -11.77 18.26 10.02
N ALA A 163 -10.81 17.69 10.76
CA ALA A 163 -10.24 18.34 11.94
C ALA A 163 -9.44 19.59 11.57
N LEU A 164 -8.67 19.57 10.47
CA LEU A 164 -7.96 20.74 9.93
C LEU A 164 -8.92 21.89 9.62
N VAL A 165 -9.96 21.61 8.83
CA VAL A 165 -10.99 22.58 8.43
C VAL A 165 -11.70 23.14 9.67
N TYR A 166 -12.08 22.27 10.61
CA TYR A 166 -12.73 22.67 11.85
C TYR A 166 -11.84 23.61 12.69
N THR A 167 -10.53 23.32 12.78
CA THR A 167 -9.57 24.12 13.53
C THR A 167 -9.49 25.55 12.99
N TYR A 168 -9.25 25.72 11.69
CA TYR A 168 -9.18 27.06 11.10
C TYR A 168 -10.53 27.80 11.11
N ARG A 169 -11.64 27.11 10.91
CA ARG A 169 -12.98 27.71 11.02
C ARG A 169 -13.32 28.19 12.43
N SER A 170 -12.79 27.49 13.45
CA SER A 170 -12.97 27.89 14.86
C SER A 170 -12.38 29.26 15.18
N THR A 171 -11.35 29.71 14.45
CA THR A 171 -10.75 31.05 14.59
C THR A 171 -11.68 32.17 14.21
N LYS A 172 -12.76 31.91 13.43
CA LYS A 172 -13.76 32.92 13.00
C LYS A 172 -14.75 33.26 14.11
N GLY A 173 -14.88 32.42 15.13
CA GLY A 173 -15.85 32.63 16.22
C GLY A 173 -15.43 33.76 17.17
N LYS A 174 -16.42 34.49 17.72
CA LYS A 174 -16.18 35.52 18.74
C LYS A 174 -16.00 34.92 20.14
N GLY A 175 -16.73 33.86 20.50
CA GLY A 175 -16.67 33.23 21.82
C GLY A 175 -15.93 31.88 21.79
N ARG A 176 -15.11 31.61 22.83
CA ARG A 176 -14.39 30.34 23.04
C ARG A 176 -13.56 29.85 21.82
N TRP A 177 -13.12 30.79 20.97
CA TRP A 177 -12.40 30.42 19.76
C TRP A 177 -11.16 29.58 20.07
N LEU A 178 -10.39 29.95 21.12
CA LEU A 178 -9.16 29.23 21.49
C LEU A 178 -9.46 27.81 21.94
N ALA A 179 -10.47 27.58 22.80
CA ALA A 179 -10.83 26.24 23.25
C ALA A 179 -11.30 25.34 22.08
N LYS A 180 -12.07 25.90 21.13
CA LYS A 180 -12.49 25.19 19.93
C LYS A 180 -11.33 24.90 18.98
N THR A 181 -10.41 25.86 18.83
CA THR A 181 -9.20 25.69 18.02
C THR A 181 -8.28 24.63 18.63
N LEU A 182 -8.11 24.65 19.96
CA LEU A 182 -7.35 23.61 20.66
C LEU A 182 -7.98 22.21 20.48
N LEU A 183 -9.29 22.08 20.70
CA LEU A 183 -10.01 20.83 20.47
C LEU A 183 -9.83 20.36 19.00
N GLY A 184 -9.95 21.27 18.04
CA GLY A 184 -9.74 20.97 16.62
C GLY A 184 -8.34 20.48 16.34
N ALA A 185 -7.31 21.14 16.88
CA ALA A 185 -5.91 20.70 16.72
C ALA A 185 -5.63 19.34 17.39
N VAL A 186 -6.26 19.06 18.53
CA VAL A 186 -6.15 17.76 19.19
C VAL A 186 -6.84 16.68 18.37
N LEU A 187 -8.03 16.93 17.84
CA LEU A 187 -8.72 16.01 16.93
C LEU A 187 -7.90 15.76 15.64
N PHE A 188 -7.22 16.80 15.13
CA PHE A 188 -6.28 16.66 14.01
C PHE A 188 -5.12 15.73 14.37
N GLY A 189 -4.49 15.91 15.53
CA GLY A 189 -3.41 15.02 15.99
C GLY A 189 -3.88 13.57 16.19
N VAL A 190 -5.08 13.35 16.75
CA VAL A 190 -5.67 12.02 16.87
C VAL A 190 -5.95 11.41 15.50
N ALA A 191 -6.60 12.14 14.59
CA ALA A 191 -6.89 11.66 13.26
C ALA A 191 -5.61 11.34 12.45
N LEU A 192 -4.59 12.19 12.58
CA LEU A 192 -3.28 11.99 11.95
C LEU A 192 -2.56 10.77 12.55
N SER A 193 -2.62 10.59 13.88
CA SER A 193 -2.12 9.37 14.54
C SER A 193 -2.77 8.12 13.95
N MET A 194 -4.09 8.09 13.77
CA MET A 194 -4.81 6.95 13.18
C MET A 194 -4.44 6.73 11.71
N GLN A 195 -4.31 7.81 10.94
CA GLN A 195 -3.97 7.74 9.53
C GLN A 195 -2.54 7.22 9.30
N VAL A 196 -1.55 7.71 10.06
CA VAL A 196 -0.15 7.24 10.01
C VAL A 196 -0.03 5.79 10.49
N LYS A 197 -0.85 5.39 11.48
CA LYS A 197 -0.91 4.02 12.01
C LYS A 197 -1.30 2.97 10.95
N ALA A 198 -2.05 3.36 9.94
CA ALA A 198 -2.35 2.50 8.79
C ALA A 198 -1.08 2.07 8.01
N ASN A 199 0.06 2.70 8.28
CA ASN A 199 1.38 2.36 7.77
C ASN A 199 1.49 2.39 6.23
N HIS A 200 0.88 3.41 5.59
CA HIS A 200 1.00 3.64 4.16
C HIS A 200 1.50 5.06 3.87
N GLN A 201 2.81 5.24 3.90
CA GLN A 201 3.48 6.55 3.88
C GLN A 201 3.16 7.37 2.63
N GLN A 202 3.01 6.74 1.48
CA GLN A 202 2.68 7.42 0.22
C GLN A 202 1.30 8.09 0.26
N ILE A 203 0.29 7.46 0.86
CA ILE A 203 -1.03 8.08 1.07
C ILE A 203 -0.93 9.25 2.07
N THR A 204 -0.13 9.08 3.13
CA THR A 204 0.15 10.16 4.09
C THR A 204 0.83 11.34 3.42
N TYR A 205 1.72 11.09 2.47
CA TYR A 205 2.41 12.12 1.69
C TYR A 205 1.44 12.97 0.86
N TYR A 206 0.51 12.33 0.15
CA TYR A 206 -0.51 13.05 -0.62
C TYR A 206 -1.47 13.83 0.28
N LEU A 207 -1.79 13.31 1.47
CA LEU A 207 -2.56 14.03 2.48
C LEU A 207 -1.80 15.29 2.94
N ALA A 208 -0.50 15.20 3.18
CA ALA A 208 0.31 16.35 3.60
C ALA A 208 0.28 17.48 2.56
N ILE A 209 0.30 17.16 1.27
CA ILE A 209 0.14 18.16 0.20
C ILE A 209 -1.19 18.91 0.34
N LEU A 210 -2.30 18.20 0.55
CA LEU A 210 -3.61 18.85 0.72
C LEU A 210 -3.70 19.67 2.01
N VAL A 211 -3.10 19.19 3.10
CA VAL A 211 -3.02 19.96 4.37
C VAL A 211 -2.30 21.28 4.16
N LEU A 212 -1.16 21.25 3.46
CA LEU A 212 -0.38 22.45 3.14
C LEU A 212 -1.14 23.41 2.21
N LEU A 213 -1.79 22.87 1.16
CA LEU A 213 -2.60 23.69 0.25
C LEU A 213 -3.78 24.35 0.96
N TYR A 214 -4.47 23.65 1.87
CA TYR A 214 -5.54 24.24 2.66
C TYR A 214 -5.02 25.34 3.58
N ALA A 215 -3.91 25.09 4.29
CA ALA A 215 -3.28 26.09 5.14
C ALA A 215 -2.83 27.34 4.35
N LEU A 216 -2.29 27.15 3.14
CA LEU A 216 -1.91 28.24 2.23
C LEU A 216 -3.12 29.09 1.81
N VAL A 217 -4.24 28.46 1.45
CA VAL A 217 -5.47 29.17 1.09
C VAL A 217 -6.03 29.96 2.28
N GLU A 218 -5.97 29.40 3.51
CA GLU A 218 -6.35 30.11 4.74
C GLU A 218 -5.40 31.29 5.01
N LEU A 219 -4.09 31.12 4.81
CA LEU A 219 -3.10 32.19 4.94
C LEU A 219 -3.39 33.33 3.97
N ILE A 220 -3.60 33.04 2.69
CA ILE A 220 -3.95 34.05 1.68
C ILE A 220 -5.24 34.78 2.07
N ASP A 221 -6.26 34.08 2.55
CA ASP A 221 -7.52 34.68 2.98
C ASP A 221 -7.35 35.68 4.18
N VAL A 222 -6.52 35.33 5.17
CA VAL A 222 -6.27 36.23 6.31
C VAL A 222 -5.37 37.38 5.94
N LEU A 223 -4.41 37.22 5.03
CA LEU A 223 -3.55 38.29 4.58
C LEU A 223 -4.29 39.32 3.69
N THR A 224 -5.23 38.84 2.89
CA THR A 224 -5.90 39.68 1.88
C THR A 224 -7.24 40.23 2.37
N LYS A 225 -8.08 39.45 3.05
CA LYS A 225 -9.48 39.76 3.34
C LYS A 225 -9.82 39.87 4.82
N ASN A 226 -9.09 39.19 5.71
CA ASN A 226 -9.45 39.03 7.11
C ASN A 226 -8.25 39.28 8.03
N LYS A 227 -7.57 40.38 7.84
CA LYS A 227 -6.31 40.74 8.53
C LYS A 227 -6.42 40.76 10.06
N ASP A 228 -7.61 41.05 10.59
CA ASP A 228 -7.94 41.01 12.03
C ASP A 228 -7.75 39.60 12.64
N ARG A 229 -7.71 38.54 11.84
CA ARG A 229 -7.57 37.16 12.27
C ARG A 229 -6.18 36.58 12.10
N ILE A 230 -5.19 37.39 11.65
CA ILE A 230 -3.84 36.89 11.37
C ILE A 230 -3.17 36.24 12.59
N GLY A 231 -3.31 36.86 13.77
CA GLY A 231 -2.78 36.28 15.02
C GLY A 231 -3.44 34.95 15.39
N ARG A 232 -4.78 34.85 15.18
CA ARG A 232 -5.50 33.58 15.42
C ARG A 232 -5.13 32.48 14.42
N PHE A 233 -4.83 32.86 13.18
CA PHE A 233 -4.32 31.94 12.16
C PHE A 233 -2.99 31.32 12.61
N PHE A 234 -2.02 32.13 13.04
CA PHE A 234 -0.73 31.62 13.50
C PHE A 234 -0.84 30.76 14.76
N VAL A 235 -1.71 31.13 15.71
CA VAL A 235 -2.00 30.29 16.87
C VAL A 235 -2.59 28.93 16.44
N ALA A 236 -3.56 28.92 15.52
CA ALA A 236 -4.14 27.69 15.01
C ALA A 236 -3.09 26.81 14.28
N SER A 237 -2.26 27.44 13.43
CA SER A 237 -1.20 26.75 12.69
C SER A 237 -0.14 26.17 13.62
N ALA A 238 0.27 26.92 14.66
CA ALA A 238 1.21 26.43 15.67
C ALA A 238 0.63 25.22 16.45
N LEU A 239 -0.63 25.29 16.87
CA LEU A 239 -1.31 24.19 17.54
C LEU A 239 -1.43 22.97 16.64
N LEU A 240 -1.81 23.14 15.37
CA LEU A 240 -1.88 22.05 14.38
C LEU A 240 -0.51 21.40 14.17
N LEU A 241 0.55 22.21 14.06
CA LEU A 241 1.92 21.72 13.89
C LEU A 241 2.36 20.92 15.12
N VAL A 242 2.29 21.50 16.31
CA VAL A 242 2.78 20.86 17.55
C VAL A 242 1.99 19.58 17.85
N VAL A 243 0.64 19.65 17.82
CA VAL A 243 -0.18 18.48 18.13
C VAL A 243 -0.14 17.46 16.97
N GLY A 244 0.02 17.91 15.73
CA GLY A 244 0.26 17.05 14.59
C GLY A 244 1.56 16.25 14.71
N CYS A 245 2.66 16.90 15.12
CA CYS A 245 3.93 16.23 15.42
C CYS A 245 3.77 15.19 16.56
N VAL A 246 3.04 15.53 17.63
CA VAL A 246 2.71 14.57 18.69
C VAL A 246 1.90 13.39 18.12
N GLY A 247 0.92 13.66 17.24
CA GLY A 247 0.13 12.62 16.59
C GLY A 247 0.98 11.68 15.71
N ILE A 248 1.93 12.20 14.94
CA ILE A 248 2.89 11.38 14.17
C ILE A 248 3.79 10.60 15.13
N ALA A 249 4.26 11.24 16.20
CA ALA A 249 5.21 10.65 17.16
C ALA A 249 4.62 9.47 17.93
N THR A 250 3.30 9.31 18.00
CA THR A 250 2.67 8.08 18.55
C THR A 250 3.03 6.82 17.75
N ASN A 251 3.50 6.96 16.51
CA ASN A 251 3.84 5.86 15.59
C ASN A 251 5.37 5.73 15.35
N VAL A 252 6.21 6.42 16.13
CA VAL A 252 7.68 6.35 15.98
C VAL A 252 8.20 4.94 16.25
N ASN A 253 7.50 4.13 17.05
CA ASN A 253 7.77 2.70 17.24
C ASN A 253 7.77 1.89 15.92
N LYS A 254 7.06 2.36 14.87
CA LYS A 254 7.06 1.78 13.52
C LYS A 254 7.94 2.58 12.56
N LEU A 255 7.85 3.91 12.64
CA LEU A 255 8.52 4.80 11.70
C LEU A 255 10.05 4.80 11.87
N LEU A 256 10.58 4.71 13.10
CA LEU A 256 12.02 4.75 13.34
C LEU A 256 12.72 3.46 12.84
N PRO A 257 12.24 2.25 13.18
CA PRO A 257 12.79 1.04 12.56
C PRO A 257 12.69 1.04 11.03
N LEU A 258 11.57 1.50 10.46
CA LEU A 258 11.39 1.59 9.01
C LEU A 258 12.37 2.59 8.36
N ALA A 259 12.61 3.73 9.00
CA ALA A 259 13.56 4.73 8.51
C ALA A 259 15.00 4.19 8.53
N LYS A 260 15.36 3.36 9.53
CA LYS A 260 16.66 2.67 9.60
C LYS A 260 16.78 1.55 8.56
N TYR A 261 15.70 0.82 8.31
CA TYR A 261 15.69 -0.30 7.38
C TYR A 261 15.68 0.13 5.91
N THR A 262 14.93 1.18 5.57
CA THR A 262 14.70 1.61 4.17
C THR A 262 15.99 1.82 3.36
N PRO A 263 17.08 2.40 3.88
CA PRO A 263 18.33 2.58 3.11
C PRO A 263 18.98 1.27 2.64
N HIS A 264 18.73 0.17 3.34
CA HIS A 264 19.31 -1.15 3.03
C HIS A 264 18.42 -2.01 2.13
N THR A 265 17.25 -1.50 1.74
CA THR A 265 16.29 -2.19 0.87
C THR A 265 16.40 -1.72 -0.58
N MET A 266 15.67 -2.38 -1.48
CA MET A 266 15.49 -1.92 -2.87
C MET A 266 15.07 -0.44 -2.99
N ARG A 267 14.52 0.16 -1.93
CA ARG A 267 14.17 1.58 -1.88
C ARG A 267 15.34 2.49 -1.52
N GLY A 268 16.44 1.92 -1.03
CA GLY A 268 17.71 2.60 -0.79
C GLY A 268 18.56 2.75 -2.04
N GLY A 269 18.37 1.86 -3.01
CA GLY A 269 19.21 1.73 -4.21
C GLY A 269 20.35 0.74 -4.02
N SER A 270 20.98 0.30 -5.11
CA SER A 270 22.16 -0.57 -5.12
C SER A 270 23.44 0.24 -4.94
N GLU A 271 24.44 -0.39 -4.34
CA GLU A 271 25.82 0.13 -4.25
C GLU A 271 26.63 -0.18 -5.52
N LEU A 272 26.08 -1.01 -6.42
CA LEU A 272 26.73 -1.40 -7.66
C LEU A 272 26.65 -0.28 -8.71
N THR A 273 27.69 -0.19 -9.52
CA THR A 273 27.76 0.75 -10.64
C THR A 273 26.86 0.28 -11.78
N GLN A 274 26.02 1.17 -12.32
CA GLN A 274 25.28 0.93 -13.55
C GLN A 274 25.63 2.01 -14.56
N ASP A 275 26.02 1.61 -15.78
CA ASP A 275 26.37 2.49 -16.91
C ASP A 275 27.37 3.62 -16.54
N GLY A 276 28.31 3.35 -15.62
CA GLY A 276 29.36 4.26 -15.19
C GLY A 276 28.98 5.21 -14.05
N ASP A 277 27.72 5.26 -13.64
CA ASP A 277 27.26 6.07 -12.50
C ASP A 277 26.76 5.19 -11.35
N VAL A 278 27.15 5.52 -10.11
CA VAL A 278 26.56 4.89 -8.91
C VAL A 278 25.10 5.36 -8.83
N LYS A 279 24.15 4.45 -8.79
CA LYS A 279 22.74 4.82 -8.60
C LYS A 279 22.56 5.59 -7.30
N GLY A 280 22.18 6.87 -7.41
CA GLY A 280 21.82 7.69 -6.27
C GLY A 280 20.64 7.09 -5.50
N GLY A 281 20.65 7.20 -4.16
CA GLY A 281 19.67 6.60 -3.27
C GLY A 281 18.22 6.91 -3.63
N GLY A 282 17.48 5.91 -4.12
CA GLY A 282 16.06 5.96 -4.52
C GLY A 282 15.69 4.77 -5.38
N LEU A 283 14.39 4.66 -5.69
CA LEU A 283 13.92 3.69 -6.68
C LEU A 283 14.39 4.10 -8.08
N ASP A 284 14.62 3.10 -8.90
CA ASP A 284 14.77 3.31 -10.34
C ASP A 284 13.55 4.06 -10.89
N LEU A 285 13.79 5.02 -11.81
CA LEU A 285 12.73 5.91 -12.30
C LEU A 285 11.70 5.15 -13.14
N ASP A 286 12.14 4.23 -13.98
CA ASP A 286 11.26 3.45 -14.85
C ASP A 286 10.41 2.49 -14.00
N TYR A 287 11.03 1.84 -13.00
CA TYR A 287 10.30 1.01 -12.06
C TYR A 287 9.28 1.81 -11.23
N ALA A 288 9.64 3.00 -10.76
CA ALA A 288 8.76 3.86 -9.98
C ALA A 288 7.56 4.36 -10.79
N THR A 289 7.75 4.61 -12.09
CA THR A 289 6.75 5.16 -13.02
C THR A 289 6.09 4.12 -13.91
N ALA A 290 6.39 2.83 -13.76
CA ALA A 290 5.81 1.77 -14.57
C ALA A 290 4.27 1.79 -14.59
N TRP A 291 3.62 2.13 -13.46
CA TRP A 291 2.18 2.36 -13.37
C TRP A 291 1.86 3.86 -13.44
N SER A 292 2.17 4.50 -14.55
CA SER A 292 1.74 5.87 -14.85
C SER A 292 0.35 5.86 -15.45
N TYR A 293 -0.48 6.84 -15.09
CA TYR A 293 -1.82 7.01 -15.63
C TYR A 293 -1.76 7.75 -16.96
N GLY A 294 -2.33 7.20 -18.02
CA GLY A 294 -2.40 7.86 -19.32
C GLY A 294 -3.28 9.10 -19.30
N TRP A 295 -2.94 10.12 -20.08
CA TRP A 295 -3.85 11.25 -20.32
C TRP A 295 -5.18 10.79 -20.92
N GLU A 296 -5.13 9.78 -21.78
CA GLU A 296 -6.26 9.10 -22.41
C GLU A 296 -7.10 8.27 -21.41
N GLU A 297 -6.59 8.00 -20.22
CA GLU A 297 -7.32 7.30 -19.17
C GLU A 297 -8.18 8.25 -18.30
N LEU A 298 -8.01 9.57 -18.39
CA LEU A 298 -8.78 10.53 -17.58
C LEU A 298 -10.30 10.39 -17.74
N PRO A 299 -10.87 10.06 -18.92
CA PRO A 299 -12.30 9.78 -19.04
C PRO A 299 -12.80 8.63 -18.17
N ASN A 300 -11.94 7.69 -17.71
CA ASN A 300 -12.31 6.64 -16.77
C ASN A 300 -12.86 7.20 -15.46
N LEU A 301 -12.50 8.42 -15.07
CA LEU A 301 -13.07 9.08 -13.87
C LEU A 301 -14.60 9.19 -13.97
N MET A 302 -15.15 9.22 -15.20
CA MET A 302 -16.56 9.45 -15.52
C MET A 302 -17.21 8.30 -16.30
N ILE A 303 -16.46 7.55 -17.08
CA ILE A 303 -16.93 6.39 -17.90
C ILE A 303 -16.11 5.17 -17.48
N PRO A 304 -16.64 4.24 -16.64
CA PRO A 304 -15.83 3.21 -15.97
C PRO A 304 -14.97 2.35 -16.90
N ASN A 305 -15.54 1.90 -18.03
CA ASN A 305 -14.85 1.03 -18.98
C ASN A 305 -14.34 1.81 -20.22
N PHE A 306 -13.93 3.07 -20.06
CA PHE A 306 -13.39 3.85 -21.17
C PHE A 306 -12.18 3.14 -21.80
N ASN A 307 -11.26 2.65 -20.99
CA ASN A 307 -10.13 1.83 -21.42
C ASN A 307 -10.34 0.33 -21.17
N GLY A 308 -11.58 -0.16 -21.24
CA GLY A 308 -11.89 -1.59 -21.20
C GLY A 308 -12.04 -2.22 -19.82
N GLY A 309 -11.82 -1.47 -18.75
CA GLY A 309 -12.00 -1.95 -17.36
C GLY A 309 -10.73 -2.56 -16.77
N ALA A 310 -10.79 -3.78 -16.24
CA ALA A 310 -9.67 -4.50 -15.68
C ALA A 310 -8.87 -5.26 -16.75
N SER A 311 -7.59 -5.57 -16.47
CA SER A 311 -6.78 -6.44 -17.33
C SER A 311 -7.35 -7.86 -17.43
N ALA A 312 -8.01 -8.32 -16.37
CA ALA A 312 -8.79 -9.55 -16.35
C ALA A 312 -10.26 -9.17 -16.07
N GLN A 313 -11.00 -8.81 -17.13
CA GLN A 313 -12.35 -8.30 -17.05
C GLN A 313 -13.37 -9.40 -17.33
N ALA A 314 -14.38 -9.53 -16.48
CA ALA A 314 -15.53 -10.39 -16.78
C ALA A 314 -16.43 -9.75 -17.84
N VAL A 315 -16.85 -10.54 -18.82
CA VAL A 315 -17.77 -10.12 -19.90
C VAL A 315 -19.01 -11.02 -19.92
N ASP A 316 -20.09 -10.51 -20.51
CA ASP A 316 -21.31 -11.31 -20.73
C ASP A 316 -21.07 -12.33 -21.86
N PRO A 317 -21.07 -13.65 -21.57
CA PRO A 317 -20.78 -14.67 -22.58
C PRO A 317 -21.78 -14.70 -23.77
N ALA A 318 -22.97 -14.14 -23.59
CA ALA A 318 -23.97 -14.07 -24.65
C ALA A 318 -23.73 -12.92 -25.62
N LYS A 319 -23.08 -11.86 -25.17
CA LYS A 319 -22.86 -10.63 -25.95
C LYS A 319 -21.46 -10.56 -26.54
N SER A 320 -20.45 -11.10 -25.87
CA SER A 320 -19.04 -11.00 -26.26
C SER A 320 -18.77 -11.67 -27.62
N GLU A 321 -18.17 -10.92 -28.53
CA GLU A 321 -17.71 -11.41 -29.84
C GLU A 321 -16.53 -12.38 -29.67
N THR A 322 -15.64 -12.13 -28.73
CA THR A 322 -14.54 -13.03 -28.38
C THR A 322 -15.06 -14.40 -27.96
N ILE A 323 -16.05 -14.45 -27.07
CA ILE A 323 -16.63 -15.72 -26.63
C ILE A 323 -17.37 -16.44 -27.74
N LYS A 324 -18.06 -15.70 -28.63
CA LYS A 324 -18.69 -16.28 -29.81
C LYS A 324 -17.67 -16.88 -30.76
N LEU A 325 -16.56 -16.19 -30.99
CA LEU A 325 -15.44 -16.68 -31.81
C LEU A 325 -14.85 -17.96 -31.23
N LEU A 326 -14.51 -17.99 -29.95
CA LEU A 326 -13.95 -19.14 -29.27
C LEU A 326 -14.88 -20.36 -29.29
N LYS A 327 -16.19 -20.14 -29.13
CA LYS A 327 -17.18 -21.23 -29.29
C LYS A 327 -17.21 -21.81 -30.70
N ARG A 328 -17.12 -20.95 -31.76
CA ARG A 328 -17.06 -21.41 -33.16
C ARG A 328 -15.76 -22.20 -33.42
N ALA A 329 -14.68 -21.84 -32.72
CA ALA A 329 -13.41 -22.57 -32.81
C ALA A 329 -13.40 -23.87 -31.97
N GLY A 330 -14.51 -24.28 -31.34
CA GLY A 330 -14.62 -25.54 -30.58
C GLY A 330 -14.13 -25.46 -29.14
N GLN A 331 -13.87 -24.26 -28.60
CA GLN A 331 -13.41 -24.12 -27.21
C GLN A 331 -14.54 -24.45 -26.23
N SER A 332 -14.32 -25.44 -25.34
CA SER A 332 -15.34 -25.96 -24.41
C SER A 332 -15.51 -25.11 -23.16
N ASN A 333 -14.42 -24.51 -22.60
CA ASN A 333 -14.39 -23.80 -21.34
C ASN A 333 -14.70 -22.29 -21.46
N THR A 334 -15.47 -21.89 -22.48
CA THR A 334 -15.74 -20.47 -22.79
C THR A 334 -16.42 -19.69 -21.66
N ARG A 335 -17.14 -20.38 -20.74
CA ARG A 335 -17.72 -19.71 -19.56
C ARG A 335 -16.67 -19.28 -18.54
N GLU A 336 -15.61 -20.06 -18.36
CA GLU A 336 -14.50 -19.71 -17.47
C GLU A 336 -13.65 -18.61 -18.13
N ILE A 337 -13.37 -18.72 -19.42
CA ILE A 337 -12.64 -17.68 -20.19
C ILE A 337 -13.37 -16.33 -20.10
N ALA A 338 -14.71 -16.32 -20.17
CA ALA A 338 -15.51 -15.10 -20.07
C ALA A 338 -15.39 -14.36 -18.75
N LYS A 339 -14.89 -15.01 -17.69
CA LYS A 339 -14.66 -14.36 -16.38
C LYS A 339 -13.40 -13.50 -16.34
N SER A 340 -12.49 -13.69 -17.31
CA SER A 340 -11.14 -13.11 -17.28
C SER A 340 -10.59 -12.84 -18.68
N LEU A 341 -11.26 -11.97 -19.46
CA LEU A 341 -10.76 -11.53 -20.76
C LEU A 341 -9.82 -10.31 -20.65
N PRO A 342 -8.82 -10.16 -21.54
CA PRO A 342 -7.86 -9.04 -21.53
C PRO A 342 -8.48 -7.78 -22.14
N MET A 343 -9.41 -7.17 -21.41
CA MET A 343 -10.18 -6.03 -21.96
C MET A 343 -9.49 -4.68 -21.79
N TYR A 344 -8.62 -4.52 -20.78
CA TYR A 344 -7.88 -3.27 -20.58
C TYR A 344 -6.94 -2.98 -21.77
N TRP A 345 -7.01 -1.75 -22.31
CA TRP A 345 -6.20 -1.29 -23.44
C TRP A 345 -5.50 0.05 -23.19
N GLY A 346 -5.36 0.44 -21.91
CA GLY A 346 -4.58 1.61 -21.49
C GLY A 346 -3.09 1.30 -21.38
N PRO A 347 -2.26 2.33 -21.03
CA PRO A 347 -0.80 2.23 -21.06
C PRO A 347 -0.19 1.56 -19.82
N GLN A 348 -0.96 1.29 -18.75
CA GLN A 348 -0.42 0.63 -17.55
C GLN A 348 -0.15 -0.85 -17.84
N PRO A 349 0.89 -1.46 -17.23
CA PRO A 349 1.21 -2.87 -17.46
C PRO A 349 0.02 -3.81 -17.18
N PHE A 350 -0.71 -3.54 -16.11
CA PHE A 350 -1.97 -4.18 -15.75
C PHE A 350 -2.73 -3.35 -14.72
N THR A 351 -4.04 -3.56 -14.63
CA THR A 351 -4.90 -2.90 -13.64
C THR A 351 -6.01 -3.82 -13.16
N ALA A 352 -6.40 -3.68 -11.88
CA ALA A 352 -7.58 -4.33 -11.32
C ALA A 352 -8.90 -3.61 -11.69
N GLY A 353 -8.81 -2.47 -12.38
CA GLY A 353 -9.94 -1.70 -12.85
C GLY A 353 -9.67 -0.19 -12.86
N PRO A 354 -10.60 0.59 -13.42
CA PRO A 354 -10.44 2.03 -13.58
C PRO A 354 -10.65 2.79 -12.28
N MET A 355 -10.05 3.97 -12.19
CA MET A 355 -10.26 4.94 -11.11
C MET A 355 -11.57 5.72 -11.33
N TYR A 356 -12.72 5.07 -11.18
CA TYR A 356 -14.03 5.69 -11.42
C TYR A 356 -14.52 6.46 -10.20
N MET A 357 -14.77 7.77 -10.38
CA MET A 357 -15.22 8.70 -9.33
C MET A 357 -16.74 8.93 -9.33
N GLY A 358 -17.42 8.44 -10.35
CA GLY A 358 -18.86 8.62 -10.55
C GLY A 358 -19.20 9.72 -11.57
N ALA A 359 -19.99 9.40 -12.57
CA ALA A 359 -20.38 10.33 -13.64
C ALA A 359 -21.01 11.62 -13.10
N ILE A 360 -21.95 11.48 -12.17
CA ILE A 360 -22.60 12.64 -11.52
C ILE A 360 -21.60 13.44 -10.66
N THR A 361 -20.67 12.78 -9.99
CA THR A 361 -19.67 13.45 -9.15
C THR A 361 -18.76 14.34 -10.01
N VAL A 362 -18.30 13.83 -11.16
CA VAL A 362 -17.48 14.59 -12.11
C VAL A 362 -18.29 15.78 -12.68
N PHE A 363 -19.55 15.56 -13.07
CA PHE A 363 -20.44 16.63 -13.51
C PHE A 363 -20.58 17.72 -12.43
N LEU A 364 -20.84 17.35 -11.17
CA LEU A 364 -20.96 18.29 -10.07
C LEU A 364 -19.65 19.05 -9.79
N PHE A 365 -18.50 18.37 -9.93
CA PHE A 365 -17.18 19.01 -9.82
C PHE A 365 -17.00 20.10 -10.89
N ILE A 366 -17.25 19.76 -12.15
CA ILE A 366 -17.17 20.73 -13.25
C ILE A 366 -18.17 21.87 -13.07
N LEU A 367 -19.41 21.58 -12.62
CA LEU A 367 -20.38 22.60 -12.24
C LEU A 367 -19.85 23.50 -11.12
N GLY A 368 -19.14 22.90 -10.15
CA GLY A 368 -18.51 23.62 -9.05
C GLY A 368 -17.43 24.61 -9.52
N LEU A 369 -16.70 24.30 -10.57
CA LEU A 369 -15.73 25.23 -11.16
C LEU A 369 -16.39 26.54 -11.63
N PHE A 370 -17.60 26.46 -12.11
CA PHE A 370 -18.33 27.65 -12.64
C PHE A 370 -19.22 28.33 -11.59
N CYS A 371 -19.84 27.55 -10.68
CA CYS A 371 -20.88 28.05 -9.79
C CYS A 371 -20.39 28.37 -8.37
N TYR A 372 -19.35 27.68 -7.87
CA TYR A 372 -18.87 27.88 -6.50
C TYR A 372 -17.84 29.01 -6.44
N LYS A 373 -18.11 30.02 -5.59
CA LYS A 373 -17.25 31.22 -5.43
C LYS A 373 -16.45 31.23 -4.12
N GLY A 374 -16.61 30.24 -3.25
CA GLY A 374 -15.90 30.16 -1.97
C GLY A 374 -14.39 29.90 -2.18
N LYS A 375 -13.59 30.30 -1.18
CA LYS A 375 -12.13 30.10 -1.20
C LYS A 375 -11.73 28.62 -1.21
N GLU A 376 -12.59 27.77 -0.67
CA GLU A 376 -12.40 26.33 -0.65
C GLU A 376 -12.19 25.73 -2.05
N LYS A 377 -12.70 26.39 -3.10
CA LYS A 377 -12.48 26.00 -4.49
C LYS A 377 -11.00 25.85 -4.82
N TRP A 378 -10.14 26.75 -4.34
CA TRP A 378 -8.78 26.84 -4.82
C TRP A 378 -7.90 25.67 -4.37
N TRP A 379 -7.95 25.27 -3.08
CA TRP A 379 -7.17 24.14 -2.63
C TRP A 379 -7.67 22.81 -3.23
N LEU A 380 -8.99 22.69 -3.48
CA LEU A 380 -9.59 21.52 -4.12
C LEU A 380 -9.14 21.40 -5.58
N VAL A 381 -9.20 22.51 -6.34
CA VAL A 381 -8.82 22.53 -7.75
C VAL A 381 -7.31 22.34 -7.90
N VAL A 382 -6.49 23.08 -7.16
CA VAL A 382 -5.03 22.97 -7.23
C VAL A 382 -4.57 21.57 -6.79
N GLY A 383 -5.18 21.03 -5.72
CA GLY A 383 -4.90 19.65 -5.28
C GLY A 383 -5.25 18.62 -6.34
N THR A 384 -6.39 18.78 -7.05
CA THR A 384 -6.76 17.92 -8.18
C THR A 384 -5.73 17.99 -9.29
N VAL A 385 -5.33 19.20 -9.72
CA VAL A 385 -4.36 19.38 -10.80
C VAL A 385 -2.99 18.77 -10.43
N ILE A 386 -2.48 19.06 -9.23
CA ILE A 386 -1.20 18.48 -8.76
C ILE A 386 -1.28 16.95 -8.75
N ALA A 387 -2.37 16.38 -8.23
CA ALA A 387 -2.52 14.92 -8.17
C ALA A 387 -2.57 14.27 -9.55
N VAL A 388 -3.25 14.90 -10.53
CA VAL A 388 -3.24 14.42 -11.92
C VAL A 388 -1.84 14.50 -12.51
N LEU A 389 -1.15 15.64 -12.36
CA LEU A 389 0.21 15.81 -12.87
C LEU A 389 1.20 14.81 -12.25
N MET A 390 1.03 14.48 -10.97
CA MET A 390 1.85 13.43 -10.32
C MET A 390 1.50 12.04 -10.83
N ALA A 391 0.22 11.78 -11.12
CA ALA A 391 -0.26 10.45 -11.51
C ALA A 391 0.13 10.07 -12.94
N VAL A 392 0.25 11.05 -13.86
CA VAL A 392 0.60 10.77 -15.26
C VAL A 392 2.08 10.36 -15.44
N GLY A 393 2.92 10.56 -14.45
CA GLY A 393 4.24 9.96 -14.34
C GLY A 393 5.11 10.09 -15.60
N ASN A 394 5.40 8.95 -16.26
CA ASN A 394 6.23 8.90 -17.47
C ASN A 394 5.62 9.66 -18.66
N HIS A 395 4.31 9.85 -18.70
CA HIS A 395 3.64 10.67 -19.75
C HIS A 395 3.87 12.18 -19.54
N PHE A 396 4.49 12.59 -18.42
CA PHE A 396 4.97 13.95 -18.19
C PHE A 396 6.29 13.93 -17.42
N MET A 397 7.31 13.32 -18.02
CA MET A 397 8.59 13.01 -17.41
C MET A 397 9.31 14.24 -16.80
N ALA A 398 9.21 15.43 -17.43
CA ALA A 398 9.83 16.66 -16.91
C ALA A 398 9.30 17.01 -15.49
N PHE A 399 8.00 16.92 -15.28
CA PHE A 399 7.39 17.17 -13.96
C PHE A 399 7.72 16.05 -12.98
N THR A 400 7.73 14.81 -13.44
CA THR A 400 8.07 13.65 -12.62
C THR A 400 9.50 13.71 -12.12
N LYS A 401 10.48 14.02 -12.99
CA LYS A 401 11.89 14.24 -12.59
C LYS A 401 12.03 15.42 -11.62
N PHE A 402 11.27 16.50 -11.82
CA PHE A 402 11.23 17.59 -10.85
C PHE A 402 10.75 17.10 -9.47
N CYS A 403 9.67 16.35 -9.42
CA CYS A 403 9.16 15.79 -8.15
C CYS A 403 10.18 14.86 -7.49
N PHE A 404 10.82 13.97 -8.25
CA PHE A 404 11.84 13.04 -7.74
C PHE A 404 13.07 13.75 -7.15
N ASN A 405 13.50 14.86 -7.76
CA ASN A 405 14.70 15.57 -7.34
C ASN A 405 14.44 16.60 -6.24
N VAL A 406 13.25 17.23 -6.21
CA VAL A 406 12.96 18.37 -5.34
C VAL A 406 12.11 18.00 -4.13
N LEU A 407 11.15 17.09 -4.30
CA LEU A 407 10.25 16.74 -3.22
C LEU A 407 10.91 15.69 -2.29
N PRO A 408 11.02 15.98 -0.98
CA PRO A 408 11.71 15.08 -0.06
C PRO A 408 11.01 13.71 -0.01
N LEU A 409 11.78 12.62 -0.05
CA LEU A 409 11.30 11.23 0.01
C LEU A 409 10.42 10.77 -1.16
N TYR A 410 10.10 11.62 -2.14
CA TYR A 410 9.23 11.25 -3.25
C TYR A 410 9.83 10.11 -4.10
N ASN A 411 11.14 10.08 -4.26
CA ASN A 411 11.90 9.04 -4.95
C ASN A 411 11.90 7.65 -4.26
N LYS A 412 11.25 7.53 -3.09
CA LYS A 412 11.04 6.24 -2.39
C LYS A 412 9.69 5.61 -2.71
N PHE A 413 8.83 6.29 -3.47
CA PHE A 413 7.48 5.85 -3.81
C PHE A 413 7.41 5.30 -5.22
N ARG A 414 6.61 4.26 -5.41
CA ARG A 414 6.30 3.66 -6.71
C ARG A 414 4.82 3.83 -7.05
N THR A 415 4.45 3.48 -8.30
CA THR A 415 3.04 3.52 -8.73
C THR A 415 2.48 4.93 -8.59
N VAL A 416 3.01 5.85 -9.39
CA VAL A 416 2.68 7.28 -9.33
C VAL A 416 1.18 7.57 -9.55
N SER A 417 0.45 6.71 -10.30
CA SER A 417 -1.00 6.79 -10.48
C SER A 417 -1.78 6.77 -9.16
N MET A 418 -1.18 6.30 -8.07
CA MET A 418 -1.77 6.31 -6.73
C MET A 418 -2.08 7.73 -6.23
N ALA A 419 -1.45 8.78 -6.78
CA ALA A 419 -1.77 10.19 -6.47
C ALA A 419 -3.25 10.54 -6.73
N LEU A 420 -3.93 9.80 -7.63
CA LEU A 420 -5.35 10.00 -7.91
C LEU A 420 -6.27 9.76 -6.71
N VAL A 421 -5.80 9.18 -5.59
CA VAL A 421 -6.59 9.10 -4.34
C VAL A 421 -6.99 10.48 -3.81
N VAL A 422 -6.26 11.53 -4.15
CA VAL A 422 -6.60 12.91 -3.83
C VAL A 422 -7.94 13.29 -4.48
N LEU A 423 -8.19 12.82 -5.71
CA LEU A 423 -9.42 13.11 -6.45
C LEU A 423 -10.66 12.50 -5.78
N GLN A 424 -10.51 11.39 -5.03
CA GLN A 424 -11.60 10.80 -4.25
C GLN A 424 -12.19 11.79 -3.23
N VAL A 425 -11.38 12.75 -2.79
CA VAL A 425 -11.82 13.80 -1.85
C VAL A 425 -12.13 15.09 -2.58
N THR A 426 -11.26 15.55 -3.47
CA THR A 426 -11.38 16.89 -4.06
C THR A 426 -12.57 17.03 -5.01
N LEU A 427 -12.87 15.99 -5.81
CA LEU A 427 -13.99 16.03 -6.74
C LEU A 427 -15.35 16.08 -6.00
N PRO A 428 -15.65 15.13 -5.08
CA PRO A 428 -16.90 15.17 -4.33
C PRO A 428 -17.03 16.43 -3.48
N MET A 429 -15.94 16.89 -2.82
CA MET A 429 -16.00 18.07 -1.96
C MET A 429 -16.44 19.32 -2.73
N LEU A 430 -15.82 19.63 -3.89
CA LEU A 430 -16.19 20.79 -4.68
C LEU A 430 -17.60 20.63 -5.28
N GLY A 431 -17.93 19.44 -5.78
CA GLY A 431 -19.24 19.14 -6.35
C GLY A 431 -20.37 19.35 -5.33
N PHE A 432 -20.22 18.81 -4.13
CA PHE A 432 -21.23 18.93 -3.07
C PHE A 432 -21.25 20.30 -2.40
N LEU A 433 -20.14 21.05 -2.36
CA LEU A 433 -20.13 22.46 -1.99
C LEU A 433 -20.96 23.29 -2.98
N ALA A 434 -20.83 23.04 -4.26
CA ALA A 434 -21.63 23.70 -5.29
C ALA A 434 -23.11 23.32 -5.18
N LEU A 435 -23.42 22.03 -5.03
CA LEU A 435 -24.80 21.56 -4.87
C LEU A 435 -25.47 22.14 -3.63
N ASP A 436 -24.78 22.17 -2.50
CA ASP A 436 -25.28 22.75 -1.25
C ASP A 436 -25.55 24.26 -1.39
N ARG A 437 -24.66 24.96 -2.10
CA ARG A 437 -24.84 26.38 -2.38
C ARG A 437 -26.07 26.63 -3.25
N ILE A 438 -26.26 25.81 -4.30
CA ILE A 438 -27.42 25.88 -5.20
C ILE A 438 -28.72 25.61 -4.44
N VAL A 439 -28.72 24.68 -3.49
CA VAL A 439 -29.92 24.37 -2.68
C VAL A 439 -30.25 25.49 -1.69
N LYS A 440 -29.24 26.13 -1.08
CA LYS A 440 -29.42 27.14 -0.03
C LYS A 440 -29.75 28.53 -0.57
N ASP A 441 -29.11 28.91 -1.65
CA ASP A 441 -29.12 30.28 -2.13
C ASP A 441 -30.05 30.47 -3.34
N TRP A 442 -30.41 31.74 -3.57
CA TRP A 442 -31.02 32.08 -4.87
C TRP A 442 -29.95 32.13 -5.94
N VAL A 443 -30.24 31.52 -7.09
CA VAL A 443 -29.38 31.49 -8.27
C VAL A 443 -30.18 32.07 -9.42
N GLU A 444 -29.60 33.02 -10.16
CA GLU A 444 -30.23 33.61 -11.32
C GLU A 444 -30.38 32.54 -12.43
N PRO A 445 -31.64 32.25 -12.89
CA PRO A 445 -31.90 31.11 -13.79
C PRO A 445 -31.13 31.15 -15.09
N LYS A 446 -30.93 32.30 -15.72
CA LYS A 446 -30.21 32.41 -17.00
C LYS A 446 -28.72 32.17 -16.82
N ASP A 447 -28.09 32.69 -15.76
CA ASP A 447 -26.68 32.44 -15.42
C ASP A 447 -26.44 30.99 -15.07
N PHE A 448 -27.35 30.38 -14.32
CA PHE A 448 -27.30 28.96 -14.01
C PHE A 448 -27.42 28.08 -15.23
N LEU A 449 -28.40 28.34 -16.13
CA LEU A 449 -28.61 27.57 -17.34
C LEU A 449 -27.35 27.60 -18.24
N LYS A 450 -26.74 28.77 -18.40
CA LYS A 450 -25.47 28.90 -19.14
C LYS A 450 -24.34 28.08 -18.53
N LYS A 451 -24.09 28.24 -17.23
CA LYS A 451 -22.98 27.54 -16.54
C LYS A 451 -23.19 26.04 -16.45
N SER A 452 -24.40 25.62 -16.11
CA SER A 452 -24.74 24.20 -16.03
C SER A 452 -24.77 23.52 -17.39
N GLY A 453 -25.18 24.27 -18.46
CA GLY A 453 -25.12 23.81 -19.84
C GLY A 453 -23.69 23.57 -20.30
N ILE A 454 -22.74 24.44 -19.94
CA ILE A 454 -21.31 24.22 -20.22
C ILE A 454 -20.80 22.98 -19.47
N ALA A 455 -21.14 22.85 -18.18
CA ALA A 455 -20.74 21.68 -17.38
C ALA A 455 -21.33 20.39 -17.97
N PHE A 456 -22.59 20.42 -18.41
CA PHE A 456 -23.25 19.29 -19.09
C PHE A 456 -22.56 18.94 -20.41
N ALA A 457 -22.22 19.93 -21.24
CA ALA A 457 -21.53 19.72 -22.51
C ALA A 457 -20.15 19.06 -22.31
N LEU A 458 -19.39 19.53 -21.29
CA LEU A 458 -18.07 19.01 -20.95
C LEU A 458 -18.09 17.62 -20.26
N THR A 459 -19.24 17.12 -19.87
CA THR A 459 -19.37 15.81 -19.21
C THR A 459 -20.37 14.92 -19.94
N GLY A 460 -21.67 15.15 -19.79
CA GLY A 460 -22.70 14.39 -20.50
C GLY A 460 -22.55 14.45 -22.02
N GLY A 461 -22.20 15.63 -22.57
CA GLY A 461 -21.93 15.80 -24.00
C GLY A 461 -20.78 14.92 -24.49
N LEU A 462 -19.67 14.84 -23.72
CA LEU A 462 -18.55 13.93 -24.04
C LEU A 462 -18.97 12.46 -23.93
N CYS A 463 -19.78 12.09 -22.92
CA CYS A 463 -20.30 10.72 -22.81
C CYS A 463 -21.16 10.36 -24.03
N LEU A 464 -22.02 11.27 -24.48
CA LEU A 464 -22.84 11.06 -25.67
C LEU A 464 -21.97 10.96 -26.95
N LEU A 465 -20.93 11.76 -27.05
CA LEU A 465 -19.98 11.72 -28.15
C LEU A 465 -19.28 10.37 -28.27
N PHE A 466 -18.74 9.85 -27.16
CA PHE A 466 -18.09 8.52 -27.13
C PHE A 466 -19.07 7.35 -27.31
N PHE A 467 -20.32 7.51 -26.92
CA PHE A 467 -21.36 6.53 -27.26
C PHE A 467 -21.65 6.47 -28.76
N LEU A 468 -21.77 7.62 -29.39
CA LEU A 468 -22.07 7.70 -30.84
C LEU A 468 -20.87 7.34 -31.73
N ILE A 469 -19.69 7.84 -31.35
CA ILE A 469 -18.44 7.71 -32.13
C ILE A 469 -17.32 7.18 -31.21
N PRO A 470 -17.35 5.88 -30.80
CA PRO A 470 -16.37 5.33 -29.87
C PRO A 470 -14.93 5.37 -30.40
N THR A 471 -14.74 5.35 -31.73
CA THR A 471 -13.42 5.43 -32.38
C THR A 471 -12.64 6.72 -32.07
N LEU A 472 -13.29 7.74 -31.54
CA LEU A 472 -12.61 8.93 -30.99
C LEU A 472 -11.81 8.64 -29.70
N ALA A 473 -12.08 7.51 -29.03
CA ALA A 473 -11.32 7.10 -27.84
C ALA A 473 -9.95 6.50 -28.19
N GLY A 474 -9.81 5.91 -29.38
CA GLY A 474 -8.58 5.25 -29.82
C GLY A 474 -8.87 4.07 -30.75
N ASP A 475 -7.85 3.25 -30.97
CA ASP A 475 -7.90 2.06 -31.84
C ASP A 475 -8.32 0.77 -31.09
N PHE A 476 -8.46 0.83 -29.77
CA PHE A 476 -8.83 -0.28 -28.88
C PHE A 476 -7.85 -1.46 -28.89
N THR A 477 -6.57 -1.22 -29.22
CA THR A 477 -5.51 -2.20 -29.13
C THR A 477 -4.79 -2.11 -27.77
N ALA A 478 -4.34 -3.26 -27.26
CA ALA A 478 -3.56 -3.35 -26.03
C ALA A 478 -2.18 -3.94 -26.30
N ALA A 479 -1.19 -3.62 -25.46
CA ALA A 479 0.12 -4.26 -25.51
C ALA A 479 0.04 -5.79 -25.37
N SER A 480 -0.95 -6.29 -24.62
CA SER A 480 -1.23 -7.72 -24.44
C SER A 480 -1.77 -8.43 -25.69
N ASP A 481 -2.17 -7.68 -26.70
CA ASP A 481 -2.65 -8.25 -27.98
C ASP A 481 -1.49 -8.67 -28.90
N ALA A 482 -0.26 -8.24 -28.58
CA ALA A 482 0.92 -8.57 -29.37
C ALA A 482 1.13 -10.10 -29.46
N GLY A 483 1.29 -10.60 -30.69
CA GLY A 483 1.47 -12.03 -30.96
C GLY A 483 0.16 -12.84 -30.98
N GLN A 484 -1.00 -12.24 -30.75
CA GLN A 484 -2.30 -12.88 -30.93
C GLN A 484 -2.71 -12.92 -32.43
N GLN A 485 -3.63 -13.81 -32.77
CA GLN A 485 -4.20 -13.88 -34.13
C GLN A 485 -5.08 -12.66 -34.39
N ASP A 486 -4.99 -12.05 -35.58
CA ASP A 486 -5.72 -10.83 -35.97
C ASP A 486 -7.23 -10.93 -35.69
N VAL A 487 -7.83 -12.07 -36.03
CA VAL A 487 -9.27 -12.32 -35.83
C VAL A 487 -9.64 -12.27 -34.34
N LEU A 488 -8.75 -12.72 -33.46
CA LEU A 488 -8.96 -12.66 -32.02
C LEU A 488 -8.82 -11.21 -31.50
N VAL A 489 -7.83 -10.47 -32.02
CA VAL A 489 -7.64 -9.05 -31.71
C VAL A 489 -8.84 -8.23 -32.14
N GLU A 490 -9.39 -8.46 -33.36
CA GLU A 490 -10.62 -7.81 -33.82
C GLU A 490 -11.81 -8.11 -32.88
N ALA A 491 -11.93 -9.33 -32.40
CA ALA A 491 -12.98 -9.70 -31.43
C ALA A 491 -12.80 -8.97 -30.09
N PHE A 492 -11.57 -8.83 -29.57
CA PHE A 492 -11.28 -8.03 -28.39
C PHE A 492 -11.65 -6.57 -28.58
N GLN A 493 -11.31 -5.97 -29.73
CA GLN A 493 -11.66 -4.58 -30.05
C GLN A 493 -13.18 -4.37 -30.05
N GLN A 494 -13.95 -5.31 -30.63
CA GLN A 494 -15.42 -5.21 -30.63
C GLN A 494 -16.01 -5.27 -29.22
N ASP A 495 -15.48 -6.15 -28.36
CA ASP A 495 -15.89 -6.25 -26.97
C ASP A 495 -15.52 -4.97 -26.18
N ARG A 496 -14.33 -4.40 -26.39
CA ARG A 496 -13.88 -3.13 -25.79
C ARG A 496 -14.76 -1.95 -26.21
N ILE A 497 -15.11 -1.87 -27.49
CA ILE A 497 -16.05 -0.87 -28.02
C ILE A 497 -17.44 -1.02 -27.40
N ALA A 498 -17.92 -2.25 -27.24
CA ALA A 498 -19.22 -2.52 -26.62
C ALA A 498 -19.25 -2.09 -25.15
N LEU A 499 -18.18 -2.37 -24.39
CA LEU A 499 -18.03 -1.94 -23.01
C LEU A 499 -18.01 -0.40 -22.88
N LEU A 500 -17.23 0.28 -23.72
CA LEU A 500 -17.21 1.74 -23.76
C LEU A 500 -18.58 2.33 -24.05
N ARG A 501 -19.25 1.87 -25.11
CA ARG A 501 -20.58 2.36 -25.50
C ARG A 501 -21.61 2.19 -24.39
N GLN A 502 -21.64 1.02 -23.75
CA GLN A 502 -22.57 0.75 -22.64
C GLN A 502 -22.37 1.74 -21.49
N ASP A 503 -21.15 1.94 -21.05
CA ASP A 503 -20.86 2.80 -19.89
C ASP A 503 -20.94 4.29 -20.23
N ALA A 504 -20.60 4.68 -21.46
CA ALA A 504 -20.78 6.06 -21.93
C ALA A 504 -22.27 6.45 -21.96
N LEU A 505 -23.15 5.54 -22.43
CA LEU A 505 -24.61 5.77 -22.44
C LEU A 505 -25.15 5.87 -21.01
N VAL A 506 -24.76 4.96 -20.11
CA VAL A 506 -25.19 4.98 -18.69
C VAL A 506 -24.74 6.27 -18.02
N SER A 507 -23.48 6.68 -18.21
CA SER A 507 -22.93 7.92 -17.67
C SER A 507 -23.65 9.14 -18.22
N PHE A 508 -23.96 9.17 -19.52
CA PHE A 508 -24.76 10.23 -20.13
C PHE A 508 -26.14 10.34 -19.50
N ILE A 509 -26.87 9.23 -19.38
CA ILE A 509 -28.21 9.21 -18.79
C ILE A 509 -28.18 9.72 -17.33
N LEU A 510 -27.22 9.26 -16.53
CA LEU A 510 -27.07 9.67 -15.14
C LEU A 510 -26.81 11.20 -15.02
N ILE A 511 -25.93 11.73 -15.85
CA ILE A 511 -25.63 13.17 -15.89
C ILE A 511 -26.84 13.96 -16.37
N ALA A 512 -27.53 13.49 -17.44
CA ALA A 512 -28.70 14.13 -17.98
C ALA A 512 -29.85 14.21 -16.96
N VAL A 513 -30.10 13.12 -16.22
CA VAL A 513 -31.10 13.08 -15.14
C VAL A 513 -30.72 14.02 -14.00
N ALA A 514 -29.46 14.01 -13.56
CA ALA A 514 -28.98 14.91 -12.51
C ALA A 514 -29.11 16.40 -12.94
N TRP A 515 -28.72 16.72 -14.18
CA TRP A 515 -28.89 18.05 -14.73
C TRP A 515 -30.37 18.45 -14.87
N GLY A 516 -31.22 17.54 -15.38
CA GLY A 516 -32.67 17.74 -15.46
C GLY A 516 -33.32 18.03 -14.11
N LEU A 517 -32.91 17.33 -13.05
CA LEU A 517 -33.36 17.59 -11.67
C LEU A 517 -32.95 18.98 -11.18
N LEU A 518 -31.75 19.44 -11.51
CA LEU A 518 -31.31 20.80 -11.17
C LEU A 518 -32.09 21.87 -11.94
N LEU A 519 -32.33 21.64 -13.24
CA LEU A 519 -33.17 22.54 -14.06
C LEU A 519 -34.59 22.59 -13.57
N TRP A 520 -35.20 21.41 -13.28
CA TRP A 520 -36.55 21.31 -12.70
C TRP A 520 -36.66 22.09 -11.38
N ALA A 521 -35.61 22.07 -10.55
CA ALA A 521 -35.61 22.72 -9.25
C ALA A 521 -35.40 24.25 -9.30
N LEU A 522 -34.73 24.77 -10.36
CA LEU A 522 -34.23 26.15 -10.40
C LEU A 522 -34.87 27.05 -11.45
N LEU A 523 -35.35 26.51 -12.59
CA LEU A 523 -35.89 27.31 -13.68
C LEU A 523 -37.16 28.11 -13.31
N PRO A 524 -38.12 27.63 -12.49
CA PRO A 524 -39.19 28.44 -12.02
C PRO A 524 -38.70 29.53 -11.06
N LYS A 525 -39.01 30.83 -11.35
CA LYS A 525 -38.55 31.98 -10.55
C LYS A 525 -38.92 31.87 -9.08
N ASP A 526 -40.04 31.27 -8.75
CA ASP A 526 -40.59 31.14 -7.40
C ASP A 526 -40.48 29.68 -6.86
N ALA A 527 -39.48 28.91 -7.31
CA ALA A 527 -39.31 27.54 -6.86
C ALA A 527 -39.11 27.48 -5.32
N PRO A 528 -40.00 26.80 -4.58
CA PRO A 528 -39.90 26.72 -3.14
C PRO A 528 -38.66 25.93 -2.72
N ARG A 529 -38.08 26.26 -1.58
CA ARG A 529 -36.83 25.66 -1.07
C ARG A 529 -36.87 24.14 -0.95
N TYR A 530 -38.02 23.56 -0.62
CA TYR A 530 -38.19 22.10 -0.53
C TYR A 530 -37.94 21.40 -1.88
N ARG A 531 -38.30 22.03 -3.01
CA ARG A 531 -38.07 21.50 -4.34
C ARG A 531 -36.56 21.37 -4.66
N LYS A 532 -35.76 22.38 -4.28
CA LYS A 532 -34.32 22.33 -4.40
C LYS A 532 -33.69 21.24 -3.53
N LEU A 533 -34.21 21.07 -2.31
CA LEU A 533 -33.77 20.02 -1.40
C LEU A 533 -34.12 18.62 -1.94
N ILE A 534 -35.34 18.44 -2.47
CA ILE A 534 -35.73 17.17 -3.11
C ILE A 534 -34.77 16.82 -4.27
N ALA A 535 -34.48 17.77 -5.17
CA ALA A 535 -33.53 17.55 -6.26
C ALA A 535 -32.14 17.16 -5.73
N GLY A 536 -31.64 17.87 -4.72
CA GLY A 536 -30.36 17.56 -4.09
C GLY A 536 -30.31 16.15 -3.48
N VAL A 537 -31.36 15.75 -2.75
CA VAL A 537 -31.46 14.39 -2.17
C VAL A 537 -31.62 13.33 -3.25
N ALA A 538 -32.40 13.57 -4.31
CA ALA A 538 -32.50 12.67 -5.45
C ALA A 538 -31.16 12.46 -6.16
N ILE A 539 -30.37 13.53 -6.33
CA ILE A 539 -29.00 13.44 -6.87
C ILE A 539 -28.13 12.59 -5.93
N CYS A 540 -28.22 12.77 -4.60
CA CYS A 540 -27.51 11.91 -3.64
C CYS A 540 -27.88 10.43 -3.80
N ALA A 541 -29.15 10.12 -3.98
CA ALA A 541 -29.63 8.76 -4.23
C ALA A 541 -29.07 8.20 -5.55
N LEU A 542 -29.09 8.97 -6.63
CA LEU A 542 -28.51 8.58 -7.92
C LEU A 542 -26.99 8.32 -7.81
N VAL A 543 -26.24 9.17 -7.11
CA VAL A 543 -24.82 8.95 -6.82
C VAL A 543 -24.61 7.65 -6.07
N THR A 544 -25.43 7.40 -5.05
CA THR A 544 -25.35 6.16 -4.25
C THR A 544 -25.60 4.92 -5.10
N VAL A 545 -26.68 4.89 -5.89
CA VAL A 545 -27.00 3.76 -6.77
C VAL A 545 -25.90 3.55 -7.80
N ASN A 546 -25.44 4.61 -8.46
CA ASN A 546 -24.39 4.53 -9.45
C ASN A 546 -23.10 3.93 -8.90
N LEU A 547 -22.59 4.47 -7.80
CA LEU A 547 -21.31 4.00 -7.23
C LEU A 547 -21.44 2.62 -6.59
N PHE A 548 -22.58 2.32 -5.94
CA PHE A 548 -22.84 1.01 -5.36
C PHE A 548 -22.85 -0.08 -6.44
N THR A 549 -23.58 0.15 -7.55
CA THR A 549 -23.69 -0.84 -8.64
C THR A 549 -22.39 -0.98 -9.43
N THR A 550 -21.70 0.11 -9.71
CA THR A 550 -20.40 0.07 -10.40
C THR A 550 -19.33 -0.60 -9.53
N GLY A 551 -19.30 -0.31 -8.23
CA GLY A 551 -18.39 -0.94 -7.29
C GLY A 551 -18.52 -2.47 -7.24
N LYS A 552 -19.73 -2.99 -7.39
CA LYS A 552 -20.00 -4.45 -7.45
C LYS A 552 -19.34 -5.18 -8.63
N ARG A 553 -18.83 -4.47 -9.63
CA ARG A 553 -17.99 -5.07 -10.67
C ARG A 553 -16.63 -5.52 -10.12
N TYR A 554 -16.11 -4.83 -9.09
CA TYR A 554 -14.75 -5.01 -8.55
C TYR A 554 -14.73 -5.75 -7.21
N LEU A 555 -15.82 -5.68 -6.44
CA LEU A 555 -15.94 -6.44 -5.19
C LEU A 555 -17.38 -6.95 -5.04
N ASN A 556 -17.59 -8.21 -5.39
CA ASN A 556 -18.88 -8.90 -5.36
C ASN A 556 -18.78 -10.23 -4.59
N ALA A 557 -19.83 -11.05 -4.63
CA ALA A 557 -19.90 -12.30 -3.87
C ALA A 557 -18.83 -13.33 -4.26
N ASP A 558 -18.39 -13.33 -5.52
CA ASP A 558 -17.42 -14.30 -6.06
C ASP A 558 -16.02 -14.09 -5.48
N HIS A 559 -15.74 -12.89 -4.95
CA HIS A 559 -14.47 -12.56 -4.31
C HIS A 559 -14.39 -13.00 -2.83
N PHE A 560 -15.40 -13.70 -2.31
CA PHE A 560 -15.41 -14.15 -0.92
C PHE A 560 -15.26 -15.67 -0.82
N THR A 561 -14.48 -16.08 0.16
CA THR A 561 -14.19 -17.50 0.46
C THR A 561 -14.32 -17.78 1.95
N THR A 562 -14.32 -19.05 2.34
CA THR A 562 -14.23 -19.41 3.76
C THR A 562 -12.79 -19.30 4.25
N PRO A 563 -12.55 -19.02 5.55
CA PRO A 563 -11.19 -19.03 6.11
C PRO A 563 -10.45 -20.35 5.87
N LYS A 564 -11.18 -21.48 5.89
CA LYS A 564 -10.63 -22.81 5.62
C LYS A 564 -10.10 -22.93 4.17
N ASP A 565 -10.92 -22.50 3.20
CA ASP A 565 -10.52 -22.57 1.79
C ASP A 565 -9.39 -21.59 1.47
N PHE A 566 -9.38 -20.43 2.14
CA PHE A 566 -8.31 -19.44 2.01
C PHE A 566 -6.95 -19.98 2.51
N GLY A 567 -6.96 -20.85 3.53
CA GLY A 567 -5.75 -21.47 4.08
C GLY A 567 -5.25 -22.69 3.30
N LYS A 568 -6.03 -23.23 2.35
CA LYS A 568 -5.64 -24.46 1.60
C LYS A 568 -4.27 -24.40 0.92
N PRO A 569 -3.83 -23.28 0.30
CA PRO A 569 -2.50 -23.20 -0.32
C PRO A 569 -1.33 -23.41 0.66
N PHE A 570 -1.59 -23.25 1.96
CA PHE A 570 -0.62 -23.43 3.04
C PHE A 570 -0.77 -24.77 3.75
N ALA A 571 -1.53 -25.72 3.18
CA ALA A 571 -1.56 -27.08 3.70
C ALA A 571 -0.19 -27.72 3.51
N GLU A 572 0.26 -28.44 4.52
CA GLU A 572 1.55 -29.13 4.50
C GLU A 572 1.55 -30.25 3.46
N ARG A 573 2.51 -30.20 2.56
CA ARG A 573 2.69 -31.18 1.48
C ARG A 573 3.54 -32.37 1.96
N PRO A 574 3.49 -33.54 1.33
CA PRO A 574 4.38 -34.67 1.66
C PRO A 574 5.86 -34.29 1.70
N VAL A 575 6.34 -33.49 0.75
CA VAL A 575 7.72 -32.99 0.71
C VAL A 575 8.07 -32.15 1.93
N ASP A 576 7.14 -31.32 2.39
CA ASP A 576 7.37 -30.45 3.56
C ASP A 576 7.56 -31.29 4.84
N GLN A 577 6.80 -32.40 4.98
CA GLN A 577 6.93 -33.34 6.10
C GLN A 577 8.28 -34.09 6.07
N MET A 578 8.73 -34.49 4.88
CA MET A 578 10.04 -35.15 4.71
C MET A 578 11.18 -34.21 5.12
N ILE A 579 11.12 -32.94 4.69
CA ILE A 579 12.15 -31.94 5.01
C ILE A 579 12.17 -31.66 6.51
N LYS A 580 11.00 -31.48 7.14
CA LYS A 580 10.88 -31.19 8.58
C LYS A 580 11.34 -32.35 9.48
N ALA A 581 11.52 -33.54 8.94
CA ALA A 581 12.06 -34.67 9.66
C ALA A 581 13.58 -34.57 9.89
N ASP A 582 14.29 -33.64 9.22
CA ASP A 582 15.72 -33.37 9.48
C ASP A 582 15.89 -32.74 10.86
N PRO A 583 16.72 -33.31 11.75
CA PRO A 583 16.93 -32.78 13.09
C PRO A 583 17.82 -31.51 13.13
N ASP A 584 18.48 -31.13 12.03
CA ASP A 584 19.29 -29.93 11.98
C ASP A 584 18.42 -28.68 12.21
N PRO A 585 18.80 -27.81 13.15
CA PRO A 585 17.97 -26.66 13.53
C PRO A 585 17.89 -25.57 12.46
N SER A 586 18.79 -25.55 11.47
CA SER A 586 18.82 -24.53 10.46
C SER A 586 19.43 -24.95 9.14
N TYR A 587 18.63 -24.98 8.10
CA TYR A 587 19.01 -25.14 6.70
C TYR A 587 18.03 -24.35 5.84
N ARG A 588 18.36 -24.13 4.57
CA ARG A 588 17.45 -23.45 3.65
C ARG A 588 16.92 -24.36 2.57
N VAL A 589 15.71 -24.03 2.12
CA VAL A 589 14.99 -24.75 1.08
C VAL A 589 14.85 -23.85 -0.15
N LEU A 590 15.14 -24.42 -1.33
CA LEU A 590 14.84 -23.84 -2.63
C LEU A 590 13.63 -24.55 -3.23
N ASP A 591 12.49 -23.91 -3.29
CA ASP A 591 11.28 -24.50 -3.84
C ASP A 591 11.07 -24.06 -5.30
N LEU A 592 11.31 -24.97 -6.23
CA LEU A 592 11.17 -24.78 -7.67
C LEU A 592 9.75 -25.08 -8.18
N SER A 593 8.86 -25.59 -7.34
CA SER A 593 7.46 -25.84 -7.69
C SER A 593 6.62 -24.56 -7.76
N VAL A 594 7.18 -23.44 -7.33
CA VAL A 594 6.56 -22.11 -7.32
C VAL A 594 7.50 -21.07 -7.94
N ASN A 595 7.02 -19.84 -8.15
CA ASN A 595 7.91 -18.74 -8.50
C ASN A 595 8.79 -18.39 -7.29
N VAL A 596 10.09 -18.72 -7.36
CA VAL A 596 11.03 -18.67 -6.24
C VAL A 596 11.06 -17.31 -5.54
N PHE A 597 11.11 -16.22 -6.32
CA PHE A 597 11.28 -14.86 -5.77
C PHE A 597 9.97 -14.03 -5.73
N ASN A 598 8.82 -14.69 -6.00
CA ASN A 598 7.51 -14.03 -5.99
C ASN A 598 6.40 -14.88 -5.34
N SER A 599 6.77 -15.87 -4.53
CA SER A 599 5.84 -16.68 -3.74
C SER A 599 6.28 -16.74 -2.28
N SER A 600 5.33 -16.63 -1.36
CA SER A 600 5.57 -16.77 0.08
C SER A 600 5.10 -18.13 0.63
N ILE A 601 4.62 -19.04 -0.21
CA ILE A 601 4.17 -20.38 0.21
C ILE A 601 5.31 -21.18 0.87
N PRO A 602 6.52 -21.24 0.30
CA PRO A 602 7.63 -21.94 0.95
C PRO A 602 8.01 -21.32 2.31
N SER A 603 7.93 -20.01 2.43
CA SER A 603 8.23 -19.25 3.67
C SER A 603 7.28 -19.58 4.83
N TYR A 604 6.12 -20.16 4.55
CA TYR A 604 5.19 -20.63 5.57
C TYR A 604 5.71 -21.89 6.30
N HIS A 605 6.43 -22.75 5.60
CA HIS A 605 6.85 -24.04 6.11
C HIS A 605 8.34 -24.13 6.44
N HIS A 606 9.18 -23.35 5.73
CA HIS A 606 10.63 -23.51 5.72
C HIS A 606 11.35 -22.16 5.75
N LYS A 607 12.61 -22.20 6.17
CA LYS A 607 13.59 -21.14 5.87
C LYS A 607 13.90 -21.22 4.38
N SER A 608 13.60 -20.17 3.64
CA SER A 608 13.65 -20.20 2.18
C SER A 608 14.73 -19.28 1.62
N VAL A 609 15.37 -19.74 0.55
CA VAL A 609 16.22 -18.90 -0.31
C VAL A 609 15.37 -17.86 -1.06
N GLY A 610 14.15 -18.26 -1.46
CA GLY A 610 13.18 -17.43 -2.13
C GLY A 610 12.28 -16.64 -1.18
N GLY A 611 11.14 -16.17 -1.71
CA GLY A 611 10.14 -15.46 -0.94
C GLY A 611 9.47 -14.34 -1.72
N TYR A 612 8.62 -13.59 -1.04
CA TYR A 612 7.99 -12.38 -1.58
C TYR A 612 8.14 -11.22 -0.60
N SER A 613 8.79 -10.14 -1.00
CA SER A 613 8.75 -8.87 -0.28
C SER A 613 9.08 -7.70 -1.21
N PRO A 614 8.26 -6.64 -1.26
CA PRO A 614 8.56 -5.43 -2.02
C PRO A 614 9.60 -4.53 -1.33
N ALA A 615 10.14 -4.96 -0.20
CA ALA A 615 11.12 -4.27 0.61
C ALA A 615 12.24 -5.21 1.10
N LYS A 616 12.61 -6.21 0.29
CA LYS A 616 13.77 -7.06 0.59
C LYS A 616 15.08 -6.27 0.60
N LEU A 617 16.10 -6.81 1.22
CA LEU A 617 17.44 -6.21 1.24
C LEU A 617 17.99 -6.05 -0.18
N GLN A 618 18.58 -4.89 -0.48
CA GLN A 618 19.11 -4.61 -1.82
C GLN A 618 20.25 -5.56 -2.18
N ARG A 619 21.18 -5.80 -1.26
CA ARG A 619 22.30 -6.75 -1.50
C ARG A 619 21.81 -8.17 -1.82
N TYR A 620 20.67 -8.59 -1.27
CA TYR A 620 20.06 -9.87 -1.65
C TYR A 620 19.42 -9.81 -3.05
N GLN A 621 18.84 -8.66 -3.43
CA GLN A 621 18.36 -8.45 -4.81
C GLN A 621 19.52 -8.51 -5.82
N ASP A 622 20.64 -7.86 -5.50
CA ASP A 622 21.84 -7.91 -6.33
C ASP A 622 22.34 -9.37 -6.47
N LEU A 623 22.31 -10.13 -5.38
CA LEU A 623 22.67 -11.57 -5.40
C LEU A 623 21.73 -12.39 -6.29
N ILE A 624 20.42 -12.10 -6.28
CA ILE A 624 19.43 -12.71 -7.17
C ILE A 624 19.77 -12.44 -8.63
N GLU A 625 20.09 -11.19 -8.96
CA GLU A 625 20.33 -10.74 -10.33
C GLU A 625 21.65 -11.27 -10.89
N HIS A 626 22.72 -11.30 -10.07
CA HIS A 626 24.06 -11.68 -10.52
C HIS A 626 24.32 -13.19 -10.46
N TYR A 627 23.73 -13.91 -9.50
CA TYR A 627 24.07 -15.33 -9.26
C TYR A 627 22.86 -16.26 -9.15
N LEU A 628 21.92 -16.00 -8.21
CA LEU A 628 20.91 -16.99 -7.87
C LEU A 628 20.01 -17.35 -9.07
N THR A 629 19.66 -16.38 -9.92
CA THR A 629 18.87 -16.65 -11.13
C THR A 629 19.63 -17.58 -12.08
N GLY A 630 20.93 -17.36 -12.26
CA GLY A 630 21.79 -18.20 -13.10
C GLY A 630 21.95 -19.61 -12.54
N GLU A 631 22.25 -19.74 -11.23
CA GLU A 631 22.39 -21.04 -10.56
C GLU A 631 21.09 -21.84 -10.57
N ILE A 632 19.93 -21.19 -10.30
CA ILE A 632 18.62 -21.82 -10.37
C ILE A 632 18.30 -22.32 -11.79
N ASN A 633 18.62 -21.53 -12.82
CA ASN A 633 18.43 -21.93 -14.21
C ASN A 633 19.32 -23.13 -14.57
N ALA A 634 20.55 -23.18 -14.05
CA ALA A 634 21.41 -24.34 -14.23
C ALA A 634 20.84 -25.62 -13.56
N VAL A 635 20.29 -25.48 -12.35
CA VAL A 635 19.56 -26.55 -11.66
C VAL A 635 18.34 -27.00 -12.49
N TYR A 636 17.53 -26.10 -13.01
CA TYR A 636 16.42 -26.45 -13.91
C TYR A 636 16.93 -27.21 -15.17
N GLY A 637 18.04 -26.76 -15.75
CA GLY A 637 18.64 -27.39 -16.91
C GLY A 637 19.05 -28.83 -16.62
N SER A 638 19.65 -29.11 -15.46
CA SER A 638 20.09 -30.48 -15.09
C SER A 638 18.91 -31.43 -14.85
N MET A 639 17.73 -30.93 -14.55
CA MET A 639 16.53 -31.75 -14.33
C MET A 639 15.88 -32.26 -15.62
N GLN A 640 16.13 -31.61 -16.78
CA GLN A 640 15.39 -31.89 -18.02
C GLN A 640 15.60 -33.31 -18.53
N GLU A 641 16.76 -33.93 -18.28
CA GLU A 641 17.11 -35.27 -18.74
C GLU A 641 16.95 -36.31 -17.64
N ALA A 642 16.86 -35.90 -16.37
CA ALA A 642 16.76 -36.80 -15.22
C ALA A 642 15.37 -37.42 -15.10
N LYS A 643 15.31 -38.73 -14.78
CA LYS A 643 14.05 -39.48 -14.60
C LYS A 643 13.73 -39.78 -13.14
N THR A 644 14.71 -39.69 -12.27
CA THR A 644 14.59 -39.99 -10.85
C THR A 644 15.23 -38.89 -10.00
N ILE A 645 14.84 -38.79 -8.74
CA ILE A 645 15.43 -37.83 -7.79
C ILE A 645 16.94 -38.10 -7.61
N ASP A 646 17.34 -39.37 -7.54
CA ASP A 646 18.74 -39.72 -7.40
C ASP A 646 19.59 -39.29 -8.61
N GLU A 647 19.04 -39.33 -9.82
CA GLU A 647 19.69 -38.78 -11.02
C GLU A 647 19.82 -37.27 -10.97
N VAL A 648 18.80 -36.55 -10.43
CA VAL A 648 18.88 -35.11 -10.21
C VAL A 648 19.96 -34.75 -9.20
N GLU A 649 20.04 -35.50 -8.06
CA GLU A 649 21.07 -35.29 -7.03
C GLU A 649 22.48 -35.52 -7.58
N ALA A 650 22.67 -36.57 -8.36
CA ALA A 650 23.97 -36.87 -8.96
C ALA A 650 24.38 -35.86 -10.05
N GLY A 651 23.41 -35.27 -10.73
CA GLY A 651 23.60 -34.32 -11.82
C GLY A 651 23.53 -32.84 -11.41
N LEU A 652 23.46 -32.51 -10.12
CA LEU A 652 23.38 -31.11 -9.68
C LEU A 652 24.61 -30.32 -10.17
N PRO A 653 24.43 -29.13 -10.77
CA PRO A 653 25.53 -28.30 -11.22
C PRO A 653 26.24 -27.63 -10.01
N ALA A 654 27.42 -27.05 -10.28
CA ALA A 654 28.08 -26.22 -9.29
C ALA A 654 27.23 -24.95 -9.01
N THR A 655 26.86 -24.77 -7.75
CA THR A 655 26.01 -23.64 -7.28
C THR A 655 26.65 -23.03 -6.03
N PRO A 656 27.81 -22.35 -6.15
CA PRO A 656 28.59 -21.90 -5.00
C PRO A 656 27.81 -20.96 -4.08
N VAL A 657 26.99 -20.07 -4.64
CA VAL A 657 26.22 -19.11 -3.84
C VAL A 657 25.04 -19.78 -3.12
N LEU A 658 24.30 -20.67 -3.77
CA LEU A 658 23.27 -21.48 -3.09
C LEU A 658 23.88 -22.36 -2.01
N ASN A 659 25.09 -22.91 -2.24
CA ASN A 659 25.80 -23.73 -1.25
C ASN A 659 26.21 -22.89 -0.02
N ALA A 660 26.72 -21.68 -0.22
CA ALA A 660 27.08 -20.75 0.86
C ALA A 660 25.84 -20.26 1.64
N LEU A 661 24.68 -20.17 0.99
CA LEU A 661 23.39 -19.93 1.65
C LEU A 661 22.85 -21.14 2.42
N ASN A 662 23.61 -22.26 2.53
CA ASN A 662 23.16 -23.51 3.15
C ASN A 662 21.87 -24.06 2.53
N THR A 663 21.75 -24.00 1.21
CA THR A 663 20.60 -24.55 0.48
C THR A 663 20.71 -26.08 0.47
N ARG A 664 20.13 -26.71 1.47
CA ARG A 664 20.25 -28.18 1.68
C ARG A 664 19.23 -28.97 0.87
N TYR A 665 18.02 -28.44 0.72
CA TYR A 665 16.92 -29.12 0.03
C TYR A 665 16.42 -28.31 -1.15
N ILE A 666 16.18 -29.03 -2.28
CA ILE A 666 15.54 -28.44 -3.46
C ILE A 666 14.25 -29.22 -3.70
N VAL A 667 13.13 -28.50 -3.74
CA VAL A 667 11.78 -29.06 -3.97
C VAL A 667 11.42 -28.87 -5.43
N VAL A 668 11.17 -29.99 -6.10
CA VAL A 668 10.76 -30.05 -7.52
C VAL A 668 9.24 -30.21 -7.68
N GLY A 669 8.58 -30.69 -6.64
CA GLY A 669 7.10 -30.84 -6.61
C GLY A 669 6.63 -31.29 -5.23
N GLY A 670 5.37 -31.03 -4.89
CA GLY A 670 4.82 -31.26 -3.56
C GLY A 670 4.75 -32.73 -3.14
N ASP A 671 4.63 -33.65 -4.11
CA ASP A 671 4.44 -35.09 -3.88
C ASP A 671 5.73 -35.92 -4.07
N TYR A 672 6.83 -35.31 -4.49
CA TYR A 672 8.12 -35.95 -4.70
C TYR A 672 9.00 -35.79 -3.46
N ALA A 673 9.98 -36.71 -3.28
CA ALA A 673 11.03 -36.51 -2.29
C ALA A 673 11.86 -35.26 -2.64
N PRO A 674 12.34 -34.51 -1.63
CA PRO A 674 13.20 -33.37 -1.89
C PRO A 674 14.56 -33.84 -2.43
N VAL A 675 15.15 -33.08 -3.34
CA VAL A 675 16.53 -33.31 -3.81
C VAL A 675 17.47 -32.80 -2.71
N TYR A 676 18.42 -33.62 -2.29
CA TYR A 676 19.40 -33.32 -1.26
C TYR A 676 20.68 -32.72 -1.86
N ASN A 677 21.02 -31.48 -1.50
CA ASN A 677 22.25 -30.83 -1.95
C ASN A 677 23.41 -31.14 -0.99
N LYS A 678 24.26 -32.08 -1.34
CA LYS A 678 25.44 -32.48 -0.56
C LYS A 678 26.55 -31.42 -0.53
N ALA A 679 26.52 -30.46 -1.44
CA ALA A 679 27.53 -29.41 -1.55
C ALA A 679 27.22 -28.19 -0.65
N ALA A 680 26.06 -28.14 0.02
CA ALA A 680 25.75 -27.08 0.96
C ALA A 680 26.82 -26.93 2.05
N LEU A 681 27.23 -25.68 2.37
CA LEU A 681 28.38 -25.45 3.27
C LEU A 681 28.06 -25.61 4.75
N GLY A 682 26.77 -25.77 5.11
CA GLY A 682 26.32 -25.90 6.50
C GLY A 682 26.02 -24.53 7.14
N ASN A 683 25.82 -24.52 8.45
CA ASN A 683 25.43 -23.32 9.19
C ASN A 683 26.57 -22.34 9.41
N ALA A 684 27.80 -22.86 9.52
CA ALA A 684 29.00 -22.06 9.67
C ALA A 684 30.23 -22.91 9.27
N TRP A 685 31.30 -22.26 8.81
CA TRP A 685 32.58 -22.88 8.49
C TRP A 685 33.75 -21.92 8.66
N PHE A 686 34.94 -22.44 8.81
CA PHE A 686 36.17 -21.67 8.83
C PHE A 686 36.78 -21.58 7.44
N VAL A 687 37.35 -20.43 7.12
CA VAL A 687 38.04 -20.18 5.85
C VAL A 687 39.54 -20.10 6.02
N ASP A 688 40.27 -20.38 4.92
CA ASP A 688 41.71 -20.38 4.87
C ASP A 688 42.28 -19.01 4.51
N GLU A 689 41.53 -18.22 3.75
CA GLU A 689 41.96 -16.94 3.19
C GLU A 689 40.81 -15.91 3.14
N ALA A 690 41.12 -14.63 3.26
CA ALA A 690 40.23 -13.51 3.01
C ALA A 690 40.66 -12.74 1.76
N VAL A 691 39.79 -12.69 0.75
CA VAL A 691 40.03 -11.94 -0.49
C VAL A 691 39.43 -10.54 -0.33
N ARG A 692 40.26 -9.51 -0.36
CA ARG A 692 39.85 -8.11 -0.19
C ARG A 692 39.42 -7.50 -1.51
N ALA A 693 38.18 -7.01 -1.58
CA ALA A 693 37.64 -6.25 -2.70
C ALA A 693 37.89 -4.73 -2.53
N ALA A 694 38.25 -4.05 -3.60
CA ALA A 694 38.50 -2.60 -3.60
C ALA A 694 37.20 -1.77 -3.88
N SER A 695 36.17 -2.41 -4.40
CA SER A 695 34.87 -1.81 -4.68
C SER A 695 33.71 -2.77 -4.45
N PRO A 696 32.45 -2.30 -4.32
CA PRO A 696 31.29 -3.19 -4.31
C PRO A 696 31.16 -4.05 -5.56
N ASP A 697 31.51 -3.54 -6.73
CA ASP A 697 31.47 -4.29 -7.99
C ASP A 697 32.51 -5.45 -8.00
N GLU A 698 33.69 -5.24 -7.43
CA GLU A 698 34.65 -6.32 -7.23
C GLU A 698 34.19 -7.32 -6.17
N GLU A 699 33.61 -6.84 -5.07
CA GLU A 699 33.08 -7.70 -3.99
C GLU A 699 32.09 -8.73 -4.52
N ILE A 700 31.09 -8.27 -5.31
CA ILE A 700 30.12 -9.19 -5.89
C ILE A 700 30.73 -10.07 -6.99
N ALA A 701 31.63 -9.52 -7.81
CA ALA A 701 32.26 -10.26 -8.92
C ALA A 701 33.13 -11.43 -8.42
N PHE A 702 33.83 -11.24 -7.29
CA PHE A 702 34.70 -12.27 -6.72
C PHE A 702 33.96 -13.53 -6.28
N LEU A 703 32.65 -13.46 -5.95
CA LEU A 703 31.85 -14.63 -5.61
C LEU A 703 31.83 -15.71 -6.69
N GLY A 704 32.00 -15.33 -7.96
CA GLY A 704 32.06 -16.26 -9.09
C GLY A 704 33.47 -16.82 -9.39
N SER A 705 34.50 -16.32 -8.70
CA SER A 705 35.89 -16.67 -8.98
C SER A 705 36.67 -17.29 -7.82
N VAL A 706 36.11 -17.22 -6.59
CA VAL A 706 36.71 -17.79 -5.38
C VAL A 706 36.02 -19.09 -4.98
N ASP A 707 36.72 -19.93 -4.24
CA ASP A 707 36.09 -21.10 -3.57
C ASP A 707 35.56 -20.66 -2.19
N LEU A 708 34.25 -20.37 -2.10
CA LEU A 708 33.60 -19.92 -0.90
C LEU A 708 33.69 -20.88 0.30
N ARG A 709 34.12 -22.15 0.09
CA ARG A 709 34.41 -23.06 1.19
C ARG A 709 35.70 -22.72 1.90
N HIS A 710 36.70 -22.22 1.15
CA HIS A 710 38.06 -21.96 1.61
C HIS A 710 38.40 -20.47 1.69
N GLN A 711 37.65 -19.62 0.96
CA GLN A 711 37.95 -18.19 0.82
C GLN A 711 36.70 -17.35 1.15
N ALA A 712 36.88 -16.30 1.94
CA ALA A 712 35.84 -15.31 2.18
C ALA A 712 36.14 -14.01 1.44
N VAL A 713 35.16 -13.43 0.75
CA VAL A 713 35.27 -12.12 0.10
C VAL A 713 34.93 -11.04 1.10
N ILE A 714 35.83 -10.11 1.38
CA ILE A 714 35.68 -9.03 2.35
C ILE A 714 35.63 -7.68 1.62
N GLY A 715 34.57 -6.91 1.82
CA GLY A 715 34.43 -5.56 1.24
C GLY A 715 35.42 -4.54 1.84
N LYS A 716 35.74 -3.49 1.08
CA LYS A 716 36.68 -2.42 1.50
C LYS A 716 36.26 -1.68 2.78
N ASP A 717 34.96 -1.67 3.08
CA ASP A 717 34.36 -1.02 4.24
C ASP A 717 34.45 -1.84 5.53
N MET A 718 34.86 -3.10 5.44
CA MET A 718 35.11 -3.96 6.59
C MET A 718 36.55 -3.83 7.09
N PRO A 719 36.81 -3.99 8.41
CA PRO A 719 38.14 -3.92 8.97
C PRO A 719 39.03 -5.08 8.48
N ASP A 720 40.35 -4.88 8.56
CA ASP A 720 41.30 -5.96 8.29
C ASP A 720 41.25 -6.99 9.43
N VAL A 721 41.34 -8.27 9.06
CA VAL A 721 41.27 -9.39 10.00
C VAL A 721 42.56 -10.23 9.88
N THR A 722 43.17 -10.53 11.02
CA THR A 722 44.34 -11.41 11.07
C THR A 722 43.93 -12.76 11.65
N PHE A 723 44.09 -13.80 10.86
CA PHE A 723 43.76 -15.18 11.25
C PHE A 723 44.71 -16.15 10.55
N ALA A 724 44.71 -17.40 10.97
CA ALA A 724 45.44 -18.49 10.31
C ALA A 724 44.48 -19.37 9.51
N PRO A 725 44.96 -20.08 8.47
CA PRO A 725 44.14 -21.05 7.74
C PRO A 725 43.51 -22.08 8.64
N ALA A 726 42.33 -22.61 8.22
CA ALA A 726 41.60 -23.64 8.98
C ALA A 726 42.44 -24.92 9.12
N ASP A 727 42.30 -25.59 10.26
CA ASP A 727 42.87 -26.87 10.54
C ASP A 727 41.81 -27.99 10.47
N SER A 728 42.21 -29.18 10.11
CA SER A 728 41.28 -30.33 10.01
C SER A 728 40.60 -30.71 11.33
N THR A 729 41.15 -30.24 12.45
CA THR A 729 40.62 -30.46 13.80
C THR A 729 39.65 -29.35 14.26
N ASP A 730 39.57 -28.25 13.51
CA ASP A 730 38.71 -27.13 13.83
C ASP A 730 37.24 -27.51 13.54
N THR A 731 36.37 -27.14 14.46
CA THR A 731 34.91 -27.42 14.34
C THR A 731 34.10 -26.21 14.76
N ILE A 732 33.01 -25.97 14.06
CA ILE A 732 32.00 -24.99 14.44
C ILE A 732 30.61 -25.55 14.13
N VAL A 733 29.73 -25.53 15.12
CA VAL A 733 28.38 -26.11 15.00
C VAL A 733 27.34 -25.16 15.57
N LEU A 734 26.17 -25.10 14.95
CA LEU A 734 25.00 -24.41 15.50
C LEU A 734 24.40 -25.29 16.60
N ALA A 735 24.49 -24.85 17.83
CA ALA A 735 24.00 -25.55 19.01
C ALA A 735 22.48 -25.31 19.24
N SER A 736 21.99 -24.11 19.00
CA SER A 736 20.56 -23.80 19.06
C SER A 736 20.19 -22.64 18.13
N TYR A 737 18.95 -22.68 17.67
CA TYR A 737 18.35 -21.67 16.79
C TYR A 737 17.07 -21.12 17.39
N ALA A 738 16.97 -19.79 17.38
CA ALA A 738 15.74 -19.02 17.50
C ALA A 738 15.79 -17.89 16.45
N PRO A 739 14.65 -17.37 15.95
CA PRO A 739 14.68 -16.31 14.94
C PRO A 739 15.47 -15.07 15.35
N ASN A 740 15.50 -14.75 16.65
CA ASN A 740 16.22 -13.61 17.22
C ASN A 740 17.52 -13.99 17.93
N GLU A 741 17.88 -15.28 18.05
CA GLU A 741 19.08 -15.73 18.77
C GLU A 741 19.68 -17.00 18.16
N LEU A 742 20.97 -16.96 17.87
CA LEU A 742 21.76 -18.08 17.36
C LEU A 742 22.86 -18.39 18.36
N ARG A 743 23.05 -19.67 18.70
CA ARG A 743 24.15 -20.13 19.56
C ARG A 743 24.99 -21.12 18.81
N TYR A 744 26.31 -20.86 18.77
CA TYR A 744 27.27 -21.75 18.14
C TYR A 744 28.27 -22.18 19.20
N HIS A 745 28.75 -23.39 19.03
CA HIS A 745 29.92 -23.93 19.75
C HIS A 745 31.03 -24.17 18.77
N TYR A 746 32.24 -23.70 19.06
CA TYR A 746 33.39 -23.96 18.21
C TYR A 746 34.64 -24.35 18.98
N LYS A 747 35.54 -25.08 18.25
CA LYS A 747 36.88 -25.38 18.73
C LYS A 747 37.85 -25.07 17.57
N ALA A 748 38.90 -24.29 17.85
CA ALA A 748 39.86 -23.87 16.86
C ALA A 748 41.28 -23.90 17.40
N ALA A 749 42.23 -24.48 16.65
CA ALA A 749 43.63 -24.62 17.04
C ALA A 749 44.38 -23.27 17.00
N GLY A 750 43.88 -22.28 16.28
CA GLY A 750 44.43 -20.93 16.13
C GLY A 750 43.30 -19.91 15.98
N ASN A 751 43.65 -18.62 15.90
CA ASN A 751 42.68 -17.61 15.52
C ASN A 751 42.14 -17.92 14.13
N ARG A 752 40.82 -17.88 13.95
CA ARG A 752 40.15 -18.24 12.68
C ARG A 752 39.21 -17.14 12.22
N LEU A 753 38.94 -17.13 10.92
CA LEU A 753 37.76 -16.42 10.37
C LEU A 753 36.66 -17.42 10.11
N ALA A 754 35.54 -17.26 10.81
CA ALA A 754 34.35 -18.06 10.57
C ALA A 754 33.37 -17.29 9.67
N VAL A 755 32.78 -17.97 8.69
CA VAL A 755 31.66 -17.50 7.88
C VAL A 755 30.40 -18.24 8.32
N PHE A 756 29.29 -17.53 8.41
CA PHE A 756 27.98 -18.06 8.81
C PHE A 756 27.02 -17.91 7.65
N SER A 757 26.22 -18.93 7.35
CA SER A 757 25.19 -18.85 6.29
C SER A 757 24.06 -17.89 6.62
N GLU A 758 24.28 -16.90 7.44
CA GLU A 758 23.30 -15.97 7.93
C GLU A 758 23.44 -14.60 7.27
N ILE A 759 22.31 -14.02 6.88
CA ILE A 759 22.29 -12.73 6.16
C ILE A 759 22.74 -11.60 7.08
N TYR A 760 23.75 -10.85 6.61
CA TYR A 760 24.25 -9.67 7.30
C TYR A 760 23.25 -8.51 7.20
N TYR A 761 23.03 -7.86 8.33
CA TYR A 761 22.31 -6.60 8.42
C TYR A 761 23.04 -5.69 9.44
N PRO A 762 23.34 -4.44 9.10
CA PRO A 762 24.27 -3.62 9.90
C PRO A 762 23.70 -3.10 11.21
N ASP A 763 22.38 -3.18 11.44
CA ASP A 763 21.74 -2.61 12.64
C ASP A 763 20.98 -3.70 13.41
N GLY A 764 21.50 -4.07 14.60
CA GLY A 764 20.79 -4.89 15.55
C GLY A 764 21.40 -6.24 15.89
N TRP A 765 22.17 -6.88 15.02
CA TRP A 765 22.87 -8.10 15.39
C TRP A 765 24.07 -7.79 16.30
N LYS A 766 24.04 -8.35 17.52
CA LYS A 766 25.08 -8.26 18.54
C LYS A 766 25.62 -9.65 18.79
N ALA A 767 26.94 -9.81 18.79
CA ALA A 767 27.60 -11.07 19.07
C ALA A 767 28.43 -11.02 20.35
N GLN A 768 28.57 -12.17 21.01
CA GLN A 768 29.43 -12.38 22.15
C GLN A 768 30.12 -13.72 22.00
N VAL A 769 31.41 -13.79 22.41
CA VAL A 769 32.16 -15.02 22.59
C VAL A 769 32.40 -15.16 24.08
N ASP A 770 31.87 -16.21 24.72
CA ASP A 770 31.90 -16.44 26.18
C ASP A 770 31.46 -15.22 26.99
N GLY A 771 30.43 -14.52 26.53
CA GLY A 771 29.91 -13.30 27.14
C GLY A 771 30.70 -12.03 26.86
N THR A 772 31.82 -12.09 26.14
CA THR A 772 32.61 -10.92 25.73
C THR A 772 32.10 -10.42 24.36
N PRO A 773 31.73 -9.13 24.20
CA PRO A 773 31.28 -8.59 22.95
C PRO A 773 32.30 -8.82 21.80
N ALA A 774 31.80 -9.23 20.64
CA ALA A 774 32.60 -9.48 19.44
C ALA A 774 31.93 -8.86 18.21
N ASP A 775 32.73 -8.43 17.25
CA ASP A 775 32.23 -7.78 16.04
C ASP A 775 31.68 -8.79 15.03
N VAL A 776 30.54 -8.48 14.46
CA VAL A 776 29.96 -9.18 13.30
C VAL A 776 30.35 -8.44 12.04
N LEU A 777 31.10 -9.10 11.18
CA LEU A 777 31.57 -8.56 9.91
C LEU A 777 30.67 -9.02 8.78
N ARG A 778 30.73 -8.33 7.63
CA ARG A 778 30.14 -8.77 6.38
C ARG A 778 31.20 -9.46 5.51
N SER A 779 30.86 -10.62 4.98
CA SER A 779 31.61 -11.34 3.96
C SER A 779 30.68 -11.83 2.84
N ASP A 780 31.26 -12.25 1.74
CA ASP A 780 30.59 -12.89 0.61
C ASP A 780 29.32 -12.14 0.17
N TRP A 781 29.46 -10.81 0.09
CA TRP A 781 28.41 -9.86 -0.27
C TRP A 781 27.28 -9.72 0.76
N THR A 782 26.76 -10.84 1.30
CA THR A 782 25.56 -10.85 2.14
C THR A 782 25.69 -11.64 3.45
N LEU A 783 26.77 -12.38 3.67
CA LEU A 783 26.88 -13.27 4.81
C LEU A 783 27.55 -12.59 6.02
N ARG A 784 27.29 -13.14 7.21
CA ARG A 784 28.00 -12.75 8.43
C ARG A 784 29.33 -13.50 8.53
N SER A 785 30.32 -12.83 9.12
CA SER A 785 31.57 -13.48 9.51
C SER A 785 32.08 -12.92 10.84
N MET A 786 32.95 -13.66 11.52
CA MET A 786 33.58 -13.26 12.77
C MET A 786 35.03 -13.74 12.85
N ALA A 787 35.92 -12.87 13.32
CA ALA A 787 37.25 -13.27 13.77
C ALA A 787 37.14 -13.90 15.16
N LEU A 788 37.53 -15.16 15.28
CA LEU A 788 37.40 -15.95 16.48
C LEU A 788 38.76 -16.31 17.09
N PRO A 789 38.95 -16.21 18.40
CA PRO A 789 40.21 -16.61 19.05
C PRO A 789 40.41 -18.13 19.05
N ALA A 790 41.66 -18.55 19.24
CA ALA A 790 41.97 -19.95 19.44
C ALA A 790 41.37 -20.47 20.77
N GLY A 791 40.93 -21.72 20.75
CA GLY A 791 40.32 -22.36 21.91
C GLY A 791 39.00 -23.03 21.64
N GLU A 792 38.32 -23.38 22.70
CA GLU A 792 36.96 -23.93 22.67
C GLU A 792 36.02 -22.95 23.33
N HIS A 793 35.02 -22.42 22.61
CA HIS A 793 34.23 -21.28 23.03
C HIS A 793 32.78 -21.37 22.53
N ASP A 794 31.90 -20.63 23.17
CA ASP A 794 30.51 -20.45 22.78
C ASP A 794 30.26 -19.07 22.18
N ILE A 795 29.58 -19.01 21.06
CA ILE A 795 29.13 -17.76 20.41
C ILE A 795 27.64 -17.60 20.64
N VAL A 796 27.21 -16.40 21.03
CA VAL A 796 25.80 -16.00 21.06
C VAL A 796 25.62 -14.80 20.15
N MET A 797 24.81 -14.92 19.12
CA MET A 797 24.36 -13.80 18.28
C MET A 797 22.91 -13.49 18.60
N ARG A 798 22.57 -12.22 18.90
CA ARG A 798 21.19 -11.81 19.20
C ARG A 798 20.80 -10.57 18.41
N PHE A 799 19.58 -10.56 17.86
CA PHE A 799 19.02 -9.45 17.11
C PHE A 799 18.26 -8.49 18.03
N GLU A 800 18.88 -7.37 18.38
CA GLU A 800 18.35 -6.37 19.31
C GLU A 800 18.56 -4.94 18.77
N PRO A 801 17.83 -4.52 17.74
CA PRO A 801 18.00 -3.17 17.20
C PRO A 801 17.44 -2.11 18.16
N ASP A 802 18.26 -1.12 18.51
CA ASP A 802 17.90 -0.04 19.43
C ASP A 802 16.72 0.82 18.93
N SER A 803 16.51 0.84 17.64
CA SER A 803 15.42 1.60 16.99
C SER A 803 14.03 1.22 17.51
N TYR A 804 13.82 -0.06 17.85
CA TYR A 804 12.54 -0.52 18.42
C TYR A 804 12.35 -0.03 19.85
N ARG A 805 13.37 -0.14 20.70
CA ARG A 805 13.34 0.30 22.11
C ARG A 805 13.14 1.81 22.22
N VAL A 806 13.92 2.58 21.47
CA VAL A 806 13.84 4.05 21.44
C VAL A 806 12.48 4.47 20.87
N GLY A 807 12.05 3.84 19.76
CA GLY A 807 10.76 4.11 19.13
C GLY A 807 9.58 3.87 20.06
N ALA A 808 9.59 2.77 20.80
CA ALA A 808 8.55 2.46 21.80
C ALA A 808 8.50 3.50 22.93
N GLY A 809 9.65 3.99 23.41
CA GLY A 809 9.73 5.05 24.42
C GLY A 809 9.10 6.35 23.97
N ILE A 810 9.42 6.81 22.73
CA ILE A 810 8.86 8.02 22.14
C ILE A 810 7.35 7.87 21.91
N SER A 811 6.92 6.73 21.37
CA SER A 811 5.50 6.46 21.12
C SER A 811 4.68 6.44 22.43
N ARG A 812 5.24 5.90 23.49
CA ARG A 812 4.63 5.89 24.82
C ARG A 812 4.40 7.30 25.35
N ALA A 813 5.43 8.12 25.37
CA ALA A 813 5.34 9.51 25.82
C ALA A 813 4.34 10.33 24.98
N SER A 814 4.40 10.18 23.67
CA SER A 814 3.54 10.91 22.72
C SER A 814 2.07 10.48 22.80
N SER A 815 1.80 9.18 22.96
CA SER A 815 0.43 8.66 23.08
C SER A 815 -0.22 9.09 24.40
N ILE A 816 0.51 9.06 25.52
CA ILE A 816 0.03 9.60 26.79
C ILE A 816 -0.29 11.09 26.65
N THR A 817 0.62 11.86 26.07
CA THR A 817 0.45 13.29 25.84
C THR A 817 -0.80 13.58 25.00
N LEU A 818 -0.98 12.86 23.89
CA LEU A 818 -2.12 13.05 23.01
C LEU A 818 -3.46 12.71 23.69
N ILE A 819 -3.51 11.62 24.45
CA ILE A 819 -4.70 11.20 25.21
C ILE A 819 -5.03 12.26 26.29
N LEU A 820 -4.04 12.74 27.03
CA LEU A 820 -4.25 13.79 28.03
C LEU A 820 -4.76 15.09 27.39
N LEU A 821 -4.17 15.51 26.27
CA LEU A 821 -4.64 16.67 25.51
C LEU A 821 -6.09 16.49 25.04
N LEU A 822 -6.47 15.28 24.62
CA LEU A 822 -7.85 14.98 24.21
C LEU A 822 -8.81 15.14 25.39
N LEU A 823 -8.51 14.54 26.54
CA LEU A 823 -9.34 14.64 27.75
C LEU A 823 -9.45 16.06 28.24
N LEU A 824 -8.34 16.80 28.30
CA LEU A 824 -8.31 18.21 28.72
C LEU A 824 -9.09 19.12 27.76
N SER A 825 -8.94 18.94 26.46
CA SER A 825 -9.64 19.75 25.46
C SER A 825 -11.15 19.50 25.47
N LEU A 826 -11.59 18.23 25.64
CA LEU A 826 -12.99 17.88 25.85
C LEU A 826 -13.55 18.48 27.14
N GLY A 827 -12.84 18.31 28.28
CA GLY A 827 -13.21 18.89 29.57
C GLY A 827 -13.34 20.43 29.49
N GLY A 828 -12.41 21.09 28.82
CA GLY A 828 -12.44 22.55 28.60
C GLY A 828 -13.66 23.05 27.84
N MET A 829 -14.33 22.20 27.07
CA MET A 829 -15.59 22.55 26.39
C MET A 829 -16.80 22.60 27.34
N PHE A 830 -16.73 22.00 28.52
CA PHE A 830 -17.80 22.02 29.54
C PHE A 830 -17.62 23.12 30.58
N LEU A 831 -16.42 23.71 30.72
CA LEU A 831 -16.21 24.82 31.65
C LEU A 831 -17.06 26.05 31.28
N PRO A 832 -17.66 26.76 32.25
CA PRO A 832 -18.45 27.98 31.94
C PRO A 832 -17.60 29.04 31.26
N ALA A 833 -18.13 29.72 30.26
CA ALA A 833 -17.43 30.84 29.65
C ALA A 833 -17.22 31.92 30.72
N ARG A 834 -15.95 32.28 31.03
CA ARG A 834 -15.70 33.46 31.88
C ARG A 834 -16.42 34.65 31.22
N LYS A 835 -17.40 35.20 31.92
CA LYS A 835 -17.98 36.51 31.56
C LYS A 835 -16.84 37.54 31.64
N LYS A 836 -16.44 38.11 30.50
CA LYS A 836 -15.68 39.35 30.46
C LYS A 836 -16.65 40.48 30.41
#